data_392b77cc1843cbdfb4e16feb1fcc8783
#
_entry.id   392b77cc1843cbdfb4e16feb1fcc8783
#
_cell.length_a   1.000
_cell.length_b   1.000
_cell.length_c   1.000
_cell.angle_alpha   90.00
_cell.angle_beta   90.00
_cell.angle_gamma   90.00
#
_symmetry.space_group_name_H-M   'P 1'
#
loop_
_entity.id
_entity.type
_entity.pdbx_description
1 polymer ?
#
loop_
_entity_poly.entity_id
_entity_poly.type
_entity_poly.pdbx_seq_one_letter_code
_entity_poly.pdbx_strand_id
1 'polypeptide(L)'
;METVQERRARAVSQLIGRVRAIEAAEGVSRASLDKVRAALVELATRSELFPPAHFANPPGRHGTIYHLAEDPDGRFALYGSAGVPGKAQPPHNHTTWASIAGVYGDEHNVFYECPDRDRRPGEGSLRRTHELTVRKGNACALMPDDFHTIEVTSASESLHLHLYGKTLEDLPDRITFPSSAGGKYARFMAKPEIWCPRIEPREVRALLEEARATGGELALLDVREEGVHSRGHPFLATCAALSQLELRIGRLVPRLSTRIVLLDDDETLAQRAARVLRRLGYRDLHVLAGGMGGWKAAGHEVYSGVHVPSKAFGEHVEHHDGTPRIAAAELKARLDAKEDLVVLDSRPMSEYKVMNIPGALDCPGAELVYRAPQAAPRPETTIVVNCAGRTRSIIGAQSLINAGLPNKVVALKNGTMGWHLSGLELEHGQTRVAPPPSGEALAKAKAAAARVAKRFGIRSISTSELKALQQQTSRTTYLFDVRSPEEYAAGHLAGSISAPGGQLVQATDGYAAVQGARIALVDDHGVRATMTASWLLQMGWPEVFVVAGATLNSKEAAFVPDVPASALVTPQQLQAQAGALVLDFATSLQYRKEHIAGAAFAIRARLANHLASFAGHVVCTSPDGVLARFAAADLSALLKREVPALEGGTAAWKKAGLPLEAGETKMLEPAGDDVYFKPYDRKSQVEAAMQDYLQWEVALVEQIRRDPDCRFRDFPAA
;
A
#
# COMPACT_ATOMS: atom_id res chain seq x y z
N MET A 1 13.01 20.07 -10.89
CA MET A 1 12.12 20.65 -11.94
C MET A 1 10.72 20.14 -11.71
N GLU A 2 9.71 20.97 -11.85
CA GLU A 2 8.33 20.53 -11.70
C GLU A 2 7.94 19.53 -12.79
N THR A 3 7.38 18.39 -12.38
CA THR A 3 6.98 17.29 -13.27
C THR A 3 5.77 17.64 -14.14
N VAL A 4 5.54 16.87 -15.21
CA VAL A 4 4.35 17.04 -16.06
C VAL A 4 3.07 16.87 -15.25
N GLN A 5 3.05 15.90 -14.32
CA GLN A 5 1.92 15.62 -13.43
C GLN A 5 1.60 16.82 -12.52
N GLU A 6 2.60 17.43 -11.92
CA GLU A 6 2.43 18.63 -11.06
C GLU A 6 1.93 19.83 -11.85
N ARG A 7 2.54 20.09 -13.00
CA ARG A 7 2.10 21.17 -13.90
C ARG A 7 0.65 20.94 -14.36
N ARG A 8 0.30 19.69 -14.71
CA ARG A 8 -1.06 19.31 -15.08
C ARG A 8 -2.02 19.49 -13.92
N ALA A 9 -1.72 18.96 -12.73
CA ALA A 9 -2.57 19.09 -11.54
C ALA A 9 -2.84 20.55 -11.19
N ARG A 10 -1.81 21.40 -11.23
CA ARG A 10 -1.97 22.84 -10.99
C ARG A 10 -2.84 23.51 -12.06
N ALA A 11 -2.62 23.23 -13.34
CA ALA A 11 -3.40 23.80 -14.43
C ALA A 11 -4.88 23.37 -14.37
N VAL A 12 -5.12 22.10 -14.04
CA VAL A 12 -6.48 21.54 -13.83
C VAL A 12 -7.14 22.22 -12.63
N SER A 13 -6.46 22.35 -11.50
CA SER A 13 -7.00 23.04 -10.31
C SER A 13 -7.37 24.50 -10.60
N GLN A 14 -6.54 25.21 -11.38
CA GLN A 14 -6.84 26.58 -11.82
C GLN A 14 -8.09 26.64 -12.71
N LEU A 15 -8.24 25.70 -13.65
CA LEU A 15 -9.46 25.58 -14.47
C LEU A 15 -10.69 25.37 -13.60
N ILE A 16 -10.67 24.36 -12.72
CA ILE A 16 -11.83 24.05 -11.85
C ILE A 16 -12.20 25.24 -10.96
N GLY A 17 -11.22 25.95 -10.39
CA GLY A 17 -11.45 27.18 -9.64
C GLY A 17 -12.13 28.27 -10.45
N ARG A 18 -11.69 28.45 -11.71
CA ARG A 18 -12.29 29.43 -12.64
C ARG A 18 -13.73 29.05 -13.04
N VAL A 19 -13.97 27.76 -13.31
CA VAL A 19 -15.30 27.25 -13.67
C VAL A 19 -16.28 27.42 -12.51
N ARG A 20 -15.85 27.09 -11.30
CA ARG A 20 -16.64 27.31 -10.07
C ARG A 20 -17.03 28.78 -9.89
N ALA A 21 -16.10 29.71 -10.15
CA ALA A 21 -16.36 31.14 -10.06
C ALA A 21 -17.37 31.60 -11.12
N ILE A 22 -17.28 31.11 -12.35
CA ILE A 22 -18.24 31.43 -13.44
C ILE A 22 -19.63 30.94 -13.06
N GLU A 23 -19.78 29.69 -12.65
CA GLU A 23 -21.11 29.14 -12.30
C GLU A 23 -21.71 29.83 -11.06
N ALA A 24 -20.90 30.14 -10.06
CA ALA A 24 -21.37 30.85 -8.86
C ALA A 24 -21.87 32.28 -9.18
N ALA A 25 -21.23 32.95 -10.14
CA ALA A 25 -21.59 34.32 -10.51
C ALA A 25 -22.78 34.42 -11.48
N GLU A 26 -22.90 33.48 -12.42
CA GLU A 26 -23.78 33.58 -13.59
C GLU A 26 -24.79 32.42 -13.72
N GLY A 27 -24.67 31.42 -12.88
CA GLY A 27 -25.45 30.18 -13.01
C GLY A 27 -25.11 29.40 -14.30
N VAL A 28 -25.95 28.41 -14.62
CA VAL A 28 -25.81 27.58 -15.84
C VAL A 28 -26.66 28.18 -16.96
N SER A 29 -25.99 28.70 -17.99
CA SER A 29 -26.60 29.27 -19.19
C SER A 29 -25.68 29.07 -20.37
N ARG A 30 -26.15 29.21 -21.61
CA ARG A 30 -25.29 29.13 -22.80
C ARG A 30 -24.15 30.16 -22.74
N ALA A 31 -24.42 31.38 -22.25
CA ALA A 31 -23.41 32.43 -22.12
C ALA A 31 -22.33 32.11 -21.09
N SER A 32 -22.69 31.54 -19.91
CA SER A 32 -21.71 31.10 -18.93
C SER A 32 -20.93 29.88 -19.42
N LEU A 33 -21.57 28.96 -20.15
CA LEU A 33 -20.90 27.80 -20.75
C LEU A 33 -19.93 28.21 -21.87
N ASP A 34 -20.16 29.29 -22.61
CA ASP A 34 -19.18 29.84 -23.55
C ASP A 34 -17.89 30.28 -22.85
N LYS A 35 -17.98 30.84 -21.64
CA LYS A 35 -16.81 31.18 -20.81
C LYS A 35 -16.08 29.92 -20.29
N VAL A 36 -16.86 28.91 -19.85
CA VAL A 36 -16.31 27.61 -19.43
C VAL A 36 -15.59 26.94 -20.61
N ARG A 37 -16.20 26.93 -21.79
CA ARG A 37 -15.63 26.39 -23.02
C ARG A 37 -14.30 27.07 -23.37
N ALA A 38 -14.23 28.40 -23.30
CA ALA A 38 -13.00 29.15 -23.54
C ALA A 38 -11.90 28.78 -22.55
N ALA A 39 -12.22 28.67 -21.27
CA ALA A 39 -11.27 28.27 -20.24
C ALA A 39 -10.76 26.82 -20.46
N LEU A 40 -11.64 25.91 -20.89
CA LEU A 40 -11.25 24.53 -21.20
C LEU A 40 -10.34 24.43 -22.41
N VAL A 41 -10.55 25.25 -23.48
CA VAL A 41 -9.66 25.35 -24.65
C VAL A 41 -8.28 25.82 -24.24
N GLU A 42 -8.17 26.82 -23.35
CA GLU A 42 -6.88 27.29 -22.83
C GLU A 42 -6.08 26.12 -22.18
N LEU A 43 -6.71 25.26 -21.41
CA LEU A 43 -6.05 24.08 -20.83
C LEU A 43 -5.72 23.06 -21.93
N ALA A 44 -6.66 22.72 -22.81
CA ALA A 44 -6.50 21.68 -23.83
C ALA A 44 -5.40 22.01 -24.85
N THR A 45 -5.16 23.28 -25.14
CA THR A 45 -4.09 23.71 -26.05
C THR A 45 -2.68 23.45 -25.52
N ARG A 46 -2.55 23.30 -24.21
CA ARG A 46 -1.31 22.92 -23.51
C ARG A 46 -1.05 21.42 -23.60
N SER A 47 -0.93 20.89 -24.81
CA SER A 47 -0.81 19.46 -25.09
C SER A 47 0.41 18.81 -24.41
N GLU A 48 1.44 19.59 -24.07
CA GLU A 48 2.61 19.11 -23.28
C GLU A 48 2.25 18.63 -21.87
N LEU A 49 1.06 18.99 -21.37
CA LEU A 49 0.53 18.48 -20.08
C LEU A 49 -0.16 17.12 -20.22
N PHE A 50 -0.44 16.70 -21.45
CA PHE A 50 -1.21 15.49 -21.76
C PHE A 50 -0.46 14.57 -22.72
N PRO A 51 0.74 14.06 -22.35
CA PRO A 51 1.48 13.15 -23.22
C PRO A 51 0.62 11.91 -23.57
N PRO A 52 0.66 11.42 -24.82
CA PRO A 52 -0.13 10.25 -25.24
C PRO A 52 0.10 9.00 -24.38
N ALA A 53 1.33 8.77 -23.89
CA ALA A 53 1.66 7.65 -23.04
C ALA A 53 0.84 7.60 -21.74
N HIS A 54 0.44 8.78 -21.19
CA HIS A 54 -0.37 8.86 -19.97
C HIS A 54 -1.84 8.53 -20.18
N PHE A 55 -2.31 8.55 -21.46
CA PHE A 55 -3.72 8.39 -21.85
C PHE A 55 -3.92 7.35 -22.97
N ALA A 56 -2.98 6.45 -23.16
CA ALA A 56 -3.07 5.44 -24.20
C ALA A 56 -4.22 4.45 -23.95
N ASN A 57 -4.96 4.08 -24.99
CA ASN A 57 -5.97 3.04 -24.86
C ASN A 57 -5.30 1.68 -24.61
N PRO A 58 -5.77 0.90 -23.62
CA PRO A 58 -5.32 -0.46 -23.44
C PRO A 58 -5.63 -1.32 -24.67
N PRO A 59 -4.84 -2.37 -24.94
CA PRO A 59 -5.10 -3.28 -26.04
C PRO A 59 -6.54 -3.83 -26.02
N GLY A 60 -7.21 -3.80 -27.18
CA GLY A 60 -8.59 -4.27 -27.34
C GLY A 60 -9.69 -3.31 -26.89
N ARG A 61 -9.35 -2.13 -26.37
CA ARG A 61 -10.34 -1.09 -26.04
C ARG A 61 -10.47 -0.06 -27.16
N HIS A 62 -11.70 0.28 -27.51
CA HIS A 62 -12.00 1.33 -28.49
C HIS A 62 -11.93 2.74 -27.89
N GLY A 63 -12.02 2.86 -26.56
CA GLY A 63 -11.89 4.14 -25.86
C GLY A 63 -11.82 3.96 -24.36
N THR A 64 -11.15 4.93 -23.69
CA THR A 64 -10.92 4.93 -22.25
C THR A 64 -11.20 6.32 -21.69
N ILE A 65 -11.90 6.39 -20.56
CA ILE A 65 -12.16 7.64 -19.83
C ILE A 65 -11.19 7.71 -18.66
N TYR A 66 -10.33 8.71 -18.63
CA TYR A 66 -9.35 8.95 -17.59
C TYR A 66 -9.82 10.04 -16.64
N HIS A 67 -9.81 9.79 -15.34
CA HIS A 67 -10.11 10.77 -14.31
C HIS A 67 -8.99 11.80 -14.19
N LEU A 68 -9.30 13.08 -14.21
CA LEU A 68 -8.34 14.17 -14.02
C LEU A 68 -8.61 15.00 -12.76
N ALA A 69 -9.85 15.33 -12.49
CA ALA A 69 -10.28 16.06 -11.29
C ALA A 69 -11.78 15.94 -11.05
N GLU A 70 -12.18 16.09 -9.79
CA GLU A 70 -13.55 16.34 -9.36
C GLU A 70 -13.55 17.04 -7.99
N ASP A 71 -14.58 17.79 -7.69
CA ASP A 71 -14.80 18.31 -6.33
C ASP A 71 -15.31 17.19 -5.40
N PRO A 72 -15.15 17.34 -4.06
CA PRO A 72 -15.58 16.31 -3.10
C PRO A 72 -17.09 15.97 -3.15
N ASP A 73 -17.90 16.88 -3.64
CA ASP A 73 -19.35 16.69 -3.86
C ASP A 73 -19.69 16.15 -5.27
N GLY A 74 -18.69 15.72 -6.05
CA GLY A 74 -18.83 15.20 -7.40
C GLY A 74 -19.14 16.24 -8.47
N ARG A 75 -19.00 17.55 -8.16
CA ARG A 75 -19.16 18.63 -9.15
C ARG A 75 -17.88 18.89 -9.92
N PHE A 76 -18.04 19.57 -11.06
CA PHE A 76 -16.93 20.00 -11.93
C PHE A 76 -15.95 18.88 -12.27
N ALA A 77 -16.51 17.72 -12.66
CA ALA A 77 -15.71 16.54 -12.97
C ALA A 77 -15.04 16.68 -14.35
N LEU A 78 -13.71 16.61 -14.38
CA LEU A 78 -12.89 16.66 -15.59
C LEU A 78 -12.32 15.30 -15.92
N TYR A 79 -12.50 14.88 -17.18
CA TYR A 79 -11.98 13.62 -17.71
C TYR A 79 -11.16 13.84 -18.98
N GLY A 80 -10.20 12.95 -19.23
CA GLY A 80 -9.58 12.74 -20.54
C GLY A 80 -10.27 11.57 -21.25
N SER A 81 -10.94 11.84 -22.36
CA SER A 81 -11.55 10.81 -23.20
C SER A 81 -10.59 10.44 -24.32
N ALA A 82 -9.92 9.28 -24.18
CA ALA A 82 -9.10 8.72 -25.25
C ALA A 82 -9.95 7.87 -26.19
N GLY A 83 -9.65 7.91 -27.47
CA GLY A 83 -10.38 7.13 -28.49
C GLY A 83 -9.48 6.67 -29.61
N VAL A 84 -9.73 5.45 -30.13
CA VAL A 84 -9.11 4.95 -31.35
C VAL A 84 -9.90 5.43 -32.57
N PRO A 85 -9.29 5.44 -33.78
CA PRO A 85 -9.99 5.76 -35.03
C PRO A 85 -11.28 4.94 -35.20
N GLY A 86 -12.37 5.61 -35.54
CA GLY A 86 -13.68 4.98 -35.72
C GLY A 86 -14.48 4.70 -34.43
N LYS A 87 -13.96 5.08 -33.23
CA LYS A 87 -14.77 5.06 -32.01
C LYS A 87 -15.98 5.98 -32.20
N ALA A 88 -17.18 5.46 -32.08
CA ALA A 88 -18.42 6.20 -32.22
C ALA A 88 -19.37 5.98 -31.04
N GLN A 89 -20.19 6.99 -30.75
CA GLN A 89 -21.32 6.87 -29.81
C GLN A 89 -22.59 7.42 -30.45
N PRO A 90 -23.72 6.71 -30.29
CA PRO A 90 -25.00 7.15 -30.79
C PRO A 90 -25.46 8.43 -30.08
N PRO A 91 -26.54 9.08 -30.58
CA PRO A 91 -27.07 10.28 -29.95
C PRO A 91 -27.40 10.08 -28.48
N HIS A 92 -26.84 10.90 -27.60
CA HIS A 92 -27.02 10.82 -26.16
C HIS A 92 -26.99 12.19 -25.51
N ASN A 93 -27.54 12.30 -24.31
CA ASN A 93 -27.46 13.49 -23.45
C ASN A 93 -26.61 13.23 -22.21
N HIS A 94 -26.37 14.27 -21.43
CA HIS A 94 -25.56 14.20 -20.23
C HIS A 94 -26.34 14.42 -18.93
N THR A 95 -27.58 14.93 -18.97
CA THR A 95 -28.40 15.33 -17.82
C THR A 95 -27.75 16.35 -16.88
N THR A 96 -26.58 16.82 -17.24
CA THR A 96 -25.83 17.95 -16.69
C THR A 96 -25.21 18.73 -17.86
N TRP A 97 -24.72 19.94 -17.61
CA TRP A 97 -23.98 20.64 -18.65
C TRP A 97 -22.63 19.96 -18.91
N ALA A 98 -22.13 20.07 -20.13
CA ALA A 98 -20.84 19.54 -20.53
C ALA A 98 -20.09 20.52 -21.44
N SER A 99 -18.75 20.45 -21.40
CA SER A 99 -17.88 21.09 -22.38
C SER A 99 -16.80 20.13 -22.81
N ILE A 100 -16.51 20.05 -24.12
CA ILE A 100 -15.55 19.12 -24.71
C ILE A 100 -14.54 19.90 -25.55
N ALA A 101 -13.24 19.76 -25.25
CA ALA A 101 -12.16 20.45 -25.98
C ALA A 101 -11.10 19.44 -26.45
N GLY A 102 -10.57 19.65 -27.68
CA GLY A 102 -9.56 18.77 -28.26
C GLY A 102 -8.15 19.06 -27.76
N VAL A 103 -7.43 18.01 -27.37
CA VAL A 103 -5.99 18.05 -27.07
C VAL A 103 -5.18 17.62 -28.29
N TYR A 104 -5.52 16.43 -28.83
CA TYR A 104 -5.00 15.91 -30.11
C TYR A 104 -6.02 14.95 -30.73
N GLY A 105 -5.91 14.77 -32.05
CA GLY A 105 -6.89 14.05 -32.86
C GLY A 105 -8.17 14.84 -33.08
N ASP A 106 -9.03 14.32 -33.93
CA ASP A 106 -10.28 14.93 -34.36
C ASP A 106 -11.47 14.08 -33.92
N GLU A 107 -12.49 14.72 -33.31
CA GLU A 107 -13.75 14.09 -32.89
C GLU A 107 -14.91 14.86 -33.55
N HIS A 108 -15.63 14.19 -34.45
CA HIS A 108 -16.81 14.75 -35.10
C HIS A 108 -18.02 14.62 -34.22
N ASN A 109 -18.70 15.73 -33.97
CA ASN A 109 -19.91 15.84 -33.16
C ASN A 109 -21.06 16.33 -34.01
N VAL A 110 -22.19 15.65 -34.02
CA VAL A 110 -23.44 16.13 -34.61
C VAL A 110 -24.44 16.37 -33.46
N PHE A 111 -25.04 17.57 -33.43
CA PHE A 111 -25.92 18.01 -32.34
C PHE A 111 -27.36 17.92 -32.78
N TYR A 112 -28.20 17.58 -31.77
CA TYR A 112 -29.64 17.35 -31.97
C TYR A 112 -30.44 18.00 -30.83
N GLU A 113 -31.70 18.37 -31.15
CA GLU A 113 -32.78 18.66 -30.22
C GLU A 113 -33.81 17.54 -30.22
N CYS A 114 -34.49 17.34 -29.10
CA CYS A 114 -35.58 16.37 -28.94
C CYS A 114 -36.87 17.12 -28.51
N PRO A 115 -37.60 17.76 -29.44
CA PRO A 115 -38.69 18.65 -29.11
C PRO A 115 -39.95 17.97 -28.56
N ASP A 116 -40.08 16.67 -28.71
CA ASP A 116 -41.24 15.87 -28.31
C ASP A 116 -40.98 14.89 -27.15
N ARG A 117 -39.80 14.97 -26.51
CA ARG A 117 -39.38 14.09 -25.40
C ARG A 117 -40.38 13.99 -24.26
N ASP A 118 -40.93 15.14 -23.87
CA ASP A 118 -41.87 15.22 -22.72
C ASP A 118 -43.30 14.78 -23.09
N ARG A 119 -43.60 14.69 -24.39
CA ARG A 119 -44.93 14.32 -24.90
C ARG A 119 -45.12 12.83 -25.05
N ARG A 120 -44.02 12.06 -25.17
CA ARG A 120 -44.01 10.61 -25.38
C ARG A 120 -42.95 9.95 -24.51
N PRO A 121 -43.27 9.61 -23.25
CA PRO A 121 -42.29 8.94 -22.37
C PRO A 121 -41.75 7.66 -23.02
N GLY A 122 -40.39 7.55 -23.07
CA GLY A 122 -39.70 6.40 -23.68
C GLY A 122 -39.44 6.53 -25.19
N GLU A 123 -39.96 7.54 -25.86
CA GLU A 123 -39.73 7.80 -27.30
C GLU A 123 -39.43 9.27 -27.54
N GLY A 124 -38.73 9.57 -28.65
CA GLY A 124 -38.47 10.93 -29.07
C GLY A 124 -37.95 11.01 -30.51
N SER A 125 -38.21 12.13 -31.17
CA SER A 125 -37.68 12.45 -32.50
C SER A 125 -36.50 13.39 -32.38
N LEU A 126 -35.41 13.08 -33.05
CA LEU A 126 -34.22 13.92 -33.06
C LEU A 126 -34.23 14.82 -34.30
N ARG A 127 -34.03 16.11 -34.08
CA ARG A 127 -33.81 17.09 -35.11
C ARG A 127 -32.38 17.58 -35.09
N ARG A 128 -31.60 17.32 -36.14
CA ARG A 128 -30.25 17.82 -36.28
C ARG A 128 -30.25 19.35 -36.28
N THR A 129 -29.37 19.95 -35.49
CA THR A 129 -29.20 21.41 -35.42
C THR A 129 -27.94 21.88 -36.12
N HIS A 130 -26.79 21.33 -35.82
CA HIS A 130 -25.49 21.67 -36.40
C HIS A 130 -24.51 20.51 -36.20
N GLU A 131 -23.27 20.71 -36.71
CA GLU A 131 -22.17 19.78 -36.46
C GLU A 131 -20.87 20.56 -36.21
N LEU A 132 -19.92 19.94 -35.51
CA LEU A 132 -18.61 20.50 -35.22
C LEU A 132 -17.57 19.39 -35.09
N THR A 133 -16.46 19.52 -35.77
CA THR A 133 -15.28 18.70 -35.47
C THR A 133 -14.49 19.35 -34.35
N VAL A 134 -14.47 18.71 -33.16
CA VAL A 134 -13.68 19.15 -32.01
C VAL A 134 -12.24 18.67 -32.23
N ARG A 135 -11.30 19.62 -32.22
CA ARG A 135 -9.87 19.42 -32.40
C ARG A 135 -9.08 20.39 -31.55
N LYS A 136 -7.76 20.29 -31.54
CA LYS A 136 -6.91 21.24 -30.80
C LYS A 136 -7.25 22.69 -31.19
N GLY A 137 -7.56 23.49 -30.17
CA GLY A 137 -7.87 24.93 -30.34
C GLY A 137 -9.36 25.23 -30.42
N ASN A 138 -10.26 24.24 -30.45
CA ASN A 138 -11.68 24.48 -30.37
C ASN A 138 -12.39 23.52 -29.36
N ALA A 139 -13.66 23.81 -29.10
CA ALA A 139 -14.48 23.04 -28.15
C ALA A 139 -15.97 23.22 -28.45
N CYS A 140 -16.80 22.31 -28.00
CA CYS A 140 -18.25 22.47 -27.89
C CYS A 140 -18.69 22.61 -26.42
N ALA A 141 -19.94 23.08 -26.25
CA ALA A 141 -20.62 23.11 -24.96
C ALA A 141 -22.07 22.64 -25.14
N LEU A 142 -22.57 21.91 -24.14
CA LEU A 142 -23.89 21.30 -24.14
C LEU A 142 -24.63 21.65 -22.85
N MET A 143 -25.91 22.03 -23.01
CA MET A 143 -26.86 22.12 -21.91
C MET A 143 -27.31 20.69 -21.50
N PRO A 144 -27.90 20.51 -20.31
CA PRO A 144 -28.28 19.20 -19.80
C PRO A 144 -29.16 18.35 -20.74
N ASP A 145 -29.99 19.00 -21.54
CA ASP A 145 -30.94 18.36 -22.46
C ASP A 145 -30.49 18.32 -23.92
N ASP A 146 -29.30 18.85 -24.23
CA ASP A 146 -28.73 18.76 -25.56
C ASP A 146 -28.29 17.32 -25.86
N PHE A 147 -28.52 16.86 -27.10
CA PHE A 147 -28.07 15.58 -27.59
C PHE A 147 -26.95 15.75 -28.62
N HIS A 148 -26.00 14.83 -28.59
CA HIS A 148 -24.97 14.76 -29.62
C HIS A 148 -24.53 13.33 -29.90
N THR A 149 -23.95 13.12 -31.09
CA THR A 149 -23.13 11.95 -31.44
C THR A 149 -21.66 12.29 -31.30
N ILE A 150 -20.84 11.28 -31.14
CA ILE A 150 -19.37 11.38 -31.14
C ILE A 150 -18.83 10.36 -32.14
N GLU A 151 -17.86 10.78 -32.98
CA GLU A 151 -17.08 9.91 -33.83
C GLU A 151 -15.64 10.38 -33.95
N VAL A 152 -14.67 9.51 -33.62
CA VAL A 152 -13.24 9.80 -33.81
C VAL A 152 -12.90 9.62 -35.28
N THR A 153 -12.62 10.74 -35.98
CA THR A 153 -12.36 10.78 -37.43
C THR A 153 -10.90 10.88 -37.77
N SER A 154 -10.01 11.15 -36.81
CA SER A 154 -8.55 11.16 -37.04
C SER A 154 -8.02 9.76 -37.36
N ALA A 155 -6.91 9.70 -38.14
CA ALA A 155 -6.21 8.46 -38.49
C ALA A 155 -5.41 7.86 -37.33
N SER A 156 -5.18 8.62 -36.25
CA SER A 156 -4.50 8.20 -35.02
C SER A 156 -5.42 8.32 -33.81
N GLU A 157 -4.98 7.81 -32.66
CA GLU A 157 -5.68 8.00 -31.40
C GLU A 157 -5.94 9.48 -31.10
N SER A 158 -7.05 9.74 -30.41
CA SER A 158 -7.45 11.07 -29.98
C SER A 158 -7.51 11.18 -28.48
N LEU A 159 -7.35 12.41 -27.96
CA LEU A 159 -7.63 12.77 -26.57
C LEU A 159 -8.44 14.07 -26.56
N HIS A 160 -9.58 14.04 -25.90
CA HIS A 160 -10.43 15.19 -25.65
C HIS A 160 -10.66 15.38 -24.15
N LEU A 161 -10.62 16.61 -23.66
CA LEU A 161 -10.99 16.94 -22.29
C LEU A 161 -12.49 17.13 -22.22
N HIS A 162 -13.14 16.34 -21.37
CA HIS A 162 -14.56 16.40 -21.10
C HIS A 162 -14.80 16.94 -19.70
N LEU A 163 -15.36 18.12 -19.57
CA LEU A 163 -15.71 18.75 -18.31
C LEU A 163 -17.22 18.73 -18.13
N TYR A 164 -17.67 18.21 -17.00
CA TYR A 164 -19.08 18.07 -16.64
C TYR A 164 -19.43 18.85 -15.38
N GLY A 165 -20.67 19.33 -15.27
CA GLY A 165 -21.19 19.94 -14.05
C GLY A 165 -21.32 18.95 -12.90
N LYS A 166 -21.35 17.64 -13.18
CA LYS A 166 -21.43 16.55 -12.19
C LYS A 166 -20.67 15.31 -12.66
N THR A 167 -20.19 14.50 -11.72
CA THR A 167 -19.45 13.27 -12.04
C THR A 167 -20.30 12.28 -12.83
N LEU A 168 -19.68 11.62 -13.80
CA LEU A 168 -20.34 10.62 -14.66
C LEU A 168 -20.91 9.42 -13.90
N GLU A 169 -20.37 9.13 -12.72
CA GLU A 169 -20.86 8.04 -11.85
C GLU A 169 -22.22 8.34 -11.21
N ASP A 170 -22.59 9.63 -11.11
CA ASP A 170 -23.84 10.14 -10.50
C ASP A 170 -24.87 10.62 -11.53
N LEU A 171 -24.78 10.16 -12.77
CA LEU A 171 -25.70 10.51 -13.86
C LEU A 171 -26.49 9.30 -14.36
N PRO A 172 -27.40 8.72 -13.55
CA PRO A 172 -28.11 7.47 -13.89
C PRO A 172 -29.18 7.68 -14.97
N ASP A 173 -29.66 8.92 -15.18
CA ASP A 173 -30.78 9.23 -16.05
C ASP A 173 -30.40 9.66 -17.48
N ARG A 174 -29.10 9.52 -17.82
CA ARG A 174 -28.65 9.73 -19.19
C ARG A 174 -29.36 8.77 -20.13
N ILE A 175 -29.81 9.29 -21.29
CA ILE A 175 -30.46 8.48 -22.31
C ILE A 175 -29.70 8.50 -23.62
N THR A 176 -29.89 7.46 -24.42
CA THR A 176 -29.32 7.29 -25.75
C THR A 176 -30.38 6.83 -26.73
N PHE A 177 -30.32 7.32 -27.94
CA PHE A 177 -31.16 6.91 -29.05
C PHE A 177 -30.45 5.90 -29.96
N PRO A 178 -31.17 4.91 -30.53
CA PRO A 178 -30.54 3.91 -31.40
C PRO A 178 -30.12 4.47 -32.78
N SER A 179 -30.68 5.62 -33.17
CA SER A 179 -30.40 6.25 -34.46
C SER A 179 -30.47 7.78 -34.39
N SER A 180 -29.92 8.45 -35.38
CA SER A 180 -29.98 9.91 -35.57
C SER A 180 -31.39 10.45 -35.88
N ALA A 181 -32.34 9.58 -36.23
CA ALA A 181 -33.75 9.94 -36.40
C ALA A 181 -34.56 9.95 -35.10
N GLY A 182 -33.96 9.41 -34.00
CA GLY A 182 -34.64 9.20 -32.74
C GLY A 182 -35.27 7.79 -32.63
N GLY A 183 -36.41 7.67 -31.99
CA GLY A 183 -37.13 6.42 -31.73
C GLY A 183 -37.27 6.13 -30.25
N LYS A 184 -37.30 4.85 -29.88
CA LYS A 184 -37.28 4.46 -28.45
C LYS A 184 -35.89 4.67 -27.88
N TYR A 185 -35.82 5.49 -26.83
CA TYR A 185 -34.54 5.71 -26.14
C TYR A 185 -34.33 4.68 -25.00
N ALA A 186 -33.07 4.43 -24.68
CA ALA A 186 -32.68 3.62 -23.56
C ALA A 186 -31.87 4.46 -22.55
N ARG A 187 -31.93 4.11 -21.27
CA ARG A 187 -31.01 4.65 -20.28
C ARG A 187 -29.65 4.01 -20.39
N PHE A 188 -28.57 4.74 -20.11
CA PHE A 188 -27.27 4.15 -19.92
C PHE A 188 -27.29 3.26 -18.67
N MET A 189 -27.35 1.95 -18.87
CA MET A 189 -27.47 0.95 -17.77
C MET A 189 -26.14 0.69 -17.07
N ALA A 190 -25.01 0.87 -17.74
CA ALA A 190 -23.70 0.61 -17.17
C ALA A 190 -23.04 1.91 -16.69
N LYS A 191 -22.52 1.91 -15.46
CA LYS A 191 -21.63 2.97 -15.00
C LYS A 191 -20.36 2.98 -15.86
N PRO A 192 -19.84 4.14 -16.28
CA PRO A 192 -18.62 4.20 -17.04
C PRO A 192 -17.45 3.67 -16.23
N GLU A 193 -16.58 2.91 -16.84
CA GLU A 193 -15.33 2.50 -16.22
C GLU A 193 -14.33 3.64 -16.35
N ILE A 194 -14.04 4.30 -15.24
CA ILE A 194 -13.15 5.45 -15.17
C ILE A 194 -11.77 4.99 -14.70
N TRP A 195 -10.74 5.33 -15.47
CA TRP A 195 -9.35 4.96 -15.26
C TRP A 195 -8.53 6.10 -14.65
N CYS A 196 -7.47 5.75 -13.94
CA CYS A 196 -6.44 6.71 -13.54
C CYS A 196 -5.42 6.92 -14.67
N PRO A 197 -4.90 8.13 -14.83
CA PRO A 197 -3.81 8.39 -15.76
C PRO A 197 -2.58 7.51 -15.46
N ARG A 198 -1.87 7.14 -16.49
CA ARG A 198 -0.64 6.40 -16.40
C ARG A 198 0.54 7.30 -16.05
N ILE A 199 1.60 6.69 -15.56
CA ILE A 199 2.91 7.31 -15.37
C ILE A 199 4.00 6.36 -15.86
N GLU A 200 4.95 6.90 -16.62
CA GLU A 200 6.03 6.09 -17.16
C GLU A 200 7.02 5.62 -16.07
N PRO A 201 7.62 4.42 -16.17
CA PRO A 201 8.56 3.91 -15.17
C PRO A 201 9.74 4.86 -14.89
N ARG A 202 10.25 5.55 -15.90
CA ARG A 202 11.35 6.53 -15.75
C ARG A 202 10.92 7.76 -14.96
N GLU A 203 9.67 8.20 -15.11
CA GLU A 203 9.11 9.31 -14.34
C GLU A 203 8.92 8.92 -12.87
N VAL A 204 8.43 7.69 -12.60
CA VAL A 204 8.30 7.16 -11.22
C VAL A 204 9.66 7.17 -10.53
N ARG A 205 10.69 6.71 -11.21
CA ARG A 205 12.03 6.69 -10.66
C ARG A 205 12.56 8.09 -10.35
N ALA A 206 12.36 9.05 -11.25
CA ALA A 206 12.73 10.44 -11.00
C ALA A 206 12.01 11.04 -9.78
N LEU A 207 10.72 10.71 -9.58
CA LEU A 207 9.95 11.13 -8.40
C LEU A 207 10.45 10.47 -7.12
N LEU A 208 10.84 9.20 -7.14
CA LEU A 208 11.43 8.51 -5.99
C LEU A 208 12.78 9.15 -5.60
N GLU A 209 13.60 9.50 -6.59
CA GLU A 209 14.86 10.20 -6.38
C GLU A 209 14.64 11.57 -5.76
N GLU A 210 13.71 12.36 -6.28
CA GLU A 210 13.34 13.67 -5.75
C GLU A 210 12.80 13.57 -4.32
N ALA A 211 11.91 12.62 -4.04
CA ALA A 211 11.35 12.39 -2.70
C ALA A 211 12.46 12.19 -1.65
N ARG A 212 13.48 11.42 -1.98
CA ARG A 212 14.60 11.12 -1.07
C ARG A 212 15.62 12.27 -0.97
N ALA A 213 15.79 13.06 -2.02
CA ALA A 213 16.77 14.15 -2.06
C ALA A 213 16.24 15.45 -1.46
N THR A 214 15.00 15.82 -1.69
CA THR A 214 14.44 17.15 -1.40
C THR A 214 13.28 17.15 -0.43
N GLY A 215 12.80 15.96 -0.01
CA GLY A 215 11.61 15.80 0.83
C GLY A 215 10.29 15.97 0.09
N GLY A 216 10.27 15.88 -1.24
CA GLY A 216 9.07 15.55 -2.01
C GLY A 216 8.48 14.21 -1.52
N GLU A 217 7.21 13.94 -1.80
CA GLU A 217 6.57 12.73 -1.30
C GLU A 217 6.00 11.88 -2.43
N LEU A 218 6.26 10.57 -2.35
CA LEU A 218 5.70 9.56 -3.23
C LEU A 218 5.45 8.26 -2.48
N ALA A 219 4.26 7.66 -2.68
CA ALA A 219 3.98 6.28 -2.29
C ALA A 219 3.92 5.41 -3.56
N LEU A 220 4.82 4.44 -3.68
CA LEU A 220 4.78 3.41 -4.73
C LEU A 220 4.18 2.14 -4.13
N LEU A 221 2.94 1.82 -4.52
CA LEU A 221 2.17 0.73 -3.93
C LEU A 221 1.97 -0.42 -4.91
N ASP A 222 2.48 -1.59 -4.56
CA ASP A 222 2.18 -2.84 -5.26
C ASP A 222 0.87 -3.40 -4.70
N VAL A 223 -0.17 -3.45 -5.53
CA VAL A 223 -1.51 -3.87 -5.13
C VAL A 223 -1.78 -5.34 -5.33
N ARG A 224 -0.77 -6.10 -5.78
CA ARG A 224 -0.81 -7.56 -5.84
C ARG A 224 -0.74 -8.14 -4.42
N GLU A 225 -1.17 -9.39 -4.31
CA GLU A 225 -1.03 -10.14 -3.05
C GLU A 225 0.46 -10.34 -2.69
N GLU A 226 0.77 -10.45 -1.39
CA GLU A 226 2.14 -10.48 -0.88
C GLU A 226 2.98 -11.61 -1.48
N GLY A 227 2.40 -12.80 -1.67
CA GLY A 227 3.11 -13.91 -2.29
C GLY A 227 3.42 -13.66 -3.77
N VAL A 228 2.56 -12.94 -4.49
CA VAL A 228 2.82 -12.51 -5.88
C VAL A 228 3.87 -11.39 -5.89
N HIS A 229 3.73 -10.38 -5.03
CA HIS A 229 4.71 -9.32 -4.82
C HIS A 229 6.12 -9.90 -4.58
N SER A 230 6.23 -10.90 -3.73
CA SER A 230 7.52 -11.52 -3.37
C SER A 230 8.26 -12.18 -4.56
N ARG A 231 7.58 -12.44 -5.68
CA ARG A 231 8.20 -13.01 -6.89
C ARG A 231 8.94 -11.97 -7.72
N GLY A 232 8.62 -10.68 -7.54
CA GLY A 232 9.31 -9.59 -8.22
C GLY A 232 8.63 -8.25 -8.04
N HIS A 233 9.38 -7.25 -7.54
CA HIS A 233 8.88 -5.89 -7.32
C HIS A 233 10.02 -4.85 -7.37
N PRO A 234 9.75 -3.54 -7.57
CA PRO A 234 10.73 -2.47 -7.40
C PRO A 234 11.22 -2.36 -5.95
N PHE A 235 12.46 -1.96 -5.73
CA PHE A 235 13.09 -1.87 -4.40
C PHE A 235 12.26 -1.10 -3.36
N LEU A 236 11.68 0.03 -3.74
CA LEU A 236 10.92 0.92 -2.85
C LEU A 236 9.40 0.72 -2.91
N ALA A 237 8.93 -0.33 -3.59
CA ALA A 237 7.50 -0.64 -3.64
C ALA A 237 7.02 -1.25 -2.32
N THR A 238 5.96 -0.67 -1.77
CA THR A 238 5.25 -1.22 -0.61
C THR A 238 4.16 -2.18 -1.07
N CYS A 239 4.14 -3.39 -0.53
CA CYS A 239 3.01 -4.31 -0.73
C CYS A 239 1.76 -3.81 -0.01
N ALA A 240 0.77 -3.37 -0.78
CA ALA A 240 -0.54 -2.89 -0.33
C ALA A 240 -1.66 -3.65 -1.04
N ALA A 241 -1.69 -4.97 -0.86
CA ALA A 241 -2.59 -5.89 -1.54
C ALA A 241 -4.03 -5.37 -1.59
N LEU A 242 -4.64 -5.38 -2.79
CA LEU A 242 -6.01 -4.90 -3.02
C LEU A 242 -7.02 -5.59 -2.09
N SER A 243 -6.78 -6.85 -1.75
CA SER A 243 -7.63 -7.61 -0.82
C SER A 243 -7.75 -6.97 0.57
N GLN A 244 -6.74 -6.21 1.01
CA GLN A 244 -6.66 -5.62 2.35
C GLN A 244 -6.45 -4.09 2.31
N LEU A 245 -6.61 -3.46 1.15
CA LEU A 245 -6.20 -2.08 0.93
C LEU A 245 -6.87 -1.10 1.91
N GLU A 246 -8.19 -1.20 2.09
CA GLU A 246 -8.95 -0.32 2.97
C GLU A 246 -8.54 -0.46 4.44
N LEU A 247 -8.08 -1.64 4.85
CA LEU A 247 -7.63 -1.91 6.23
C LEU A 247 -6.27 -1.28 6.54
N ARG A 248 -5.47 -0.99 5.51
CA ARG A 248 -4.06 -0.62 5.68
C ARG A 248 -3.72 0.79 5.21
N ILE A 249 -4.43 1.29 4.19
CA ILE A 249 -4.01 2.50 3.46
C ILE A 249 -3.91 3.74 4.35
N GLY A 250 -4.84 3.94 5.28
CA GLY A 250 -4.81 5.11 6.17
C GLY A 250 -3.59 5.16 7.10
N ARG A 251 -2.99 4.00 7.39
CA ARG A 251 -1.71 3.93 8.14
C ARG A 251 -0.51 4.06 7.21
N LEU A 252 -0.54 3.43 6.05
CA LEU A 252 0.56 3.44 5.08
C LEU A 252 0.72 4.80 4.40
N VAL A 253 -0.39 5.47 4.09
CA VAL A 253 -0.43 6.77 3.42
C VAL A 253 -1.45 7.67 4.13
N PRO A 254 -1.11 8.25 5.28
CA PRO A 254 -2.09 8.95 6.13
C PRO A 254 -2.60 10.27 5.54
N ARG A 255 -1.91 10.86 4.57
CA ARG A 255 -2.29 12.13 3.97
C ARG A 255 -2.96 11.91 2.60
N LEU A 256 -4.24 12.32 2.48
CA LEU A 256 -5.07 12.11 1.28
C LEU A 256 -4.54 12.80 0.01
N SER A 257 -3.70 13.83 0.17
CA SER A 257 -3.08 14.56 -0.94
C SER A 257 -1.69 14.02 -1.34
N THR A 258 -1.23 12.93 -0.73
CA THR A 258 0.02 12.28 -1.13
C THR A 258 -0.12 11.69 -2.53
N ARG A 259 0.88 11.89 -3.39
CA ARG A 259 0.96 11.23 -4.69
C ARG A 259 1.14 9.73 -4.51
N ILE A 260 0.29 8.95 -5.14
CA ILE A 260 0.32 7.49 -5.12
C ILE A 260 0.50 6.98 -6.54
N VAL A 261 1.48 6.13 -6.74
CA VAL A 261 1.65 5.32 -7.94
C VAL A 261 1.30 3.88 -7.60
N LEU A 262 0.35 3.31 -8.33
CA LEU A 262 -0.13 1.95 -8.15
C LEU A 262 0.51 1.06 -9.22
N LEU A 263 0.94 -0.11 -8.83
CA LEU A 263 1.50 -1.11 -9.75
C LEU A 263 0.90 -2.50 -9.50
N ASP A 264 0.82 -3.25 -10.57
CA ASP A 264 0.53 -4.68 -10.64
C ASP A 264 1.22 -5.28 -11.86
N ASP A 265 0.74 -6.39 -12.40
CA ASP A 265 1.36 -7.01 -13.58
C ASP A 265 0.92 -6.36 -14.92
N ASP A 266 -0.35 -5.95 -15.04
CA ASP A 266 -1.01 -5.55 -16.31
C ASP A 266 -1.93 -4.33 -16.21
N GLU A 267 -1.86 -3.55 -15.13
CA GLU A 267 -2.68 -2.39 -14.78
C GLU A 267 -4.11 -2.71 -14.30
N THR A 268 -4.59 -3.95 -14.40
CA THR A 268 -5.98 -4.32 -14.08
C THR A 268 -6.30 -4.14 -12.59
N LEU A 269 -5.46 -4.70 -11.70
CA LEU A 269 -5.65 -4.56 -10.25
C LEU A 269 -5.35 -3.12 -9.81
N ALA A 270 -4.33 -2.47 -10.40
CA ALA A 270 -3.97 -1.09 -10.10
C ALA A 270 -5.12 -0.12 -10.40
N GLN A 271 -5.81 -0.28 -11.53
CA GLN A 271 -7.00 0.50 -11.85
C GLN A 271 -8.17 0.22 -10.89
N ARG A 272 -8.34 -1.01 -10.42
CA ARG A 272 -9.34 -1.34 -9.39
C ARG A 272 -8.98 -0.68 -8.04
N ALA A 273 -7.72 -0.75 -7.63
CA ALA A 273 -7.22 -0.10 -6.42
C ALA A 273 -7.40 1.42 -6.48
N ALA A 274 -7.12 2.05 -7.62
CA ALA A 274 -7.34 3.47 -7.83
C ALA A 274 -8.79 3.89 -7.58
N ARG A 275 -9.78 3.08 -8.04
CA ARG A 275 -11.21 3.34 -7.75
C ARG A 275 -11.53 3.25 -6.26
N VAL A 276 -10.93 2.27 -5.55
CA VAL A 276 -11.09 2.17 -4.09
C VAL A 276 -10.50 3.40 -3.40
N LEU A 277 -9.27 3.77 -3.75
CA LEU A 277 -8.59 4.92 -3.14
C LEU A 277 -9.31 6.25 -3.41
N ARG A 278 -9.87 6.44 -4.61
CA ARG A 278 -10.69 7.62 -4.91
C ARG A 278 -11.90 7.74 -3.99
N ARG A 279 -12.62 6.63 -3.74
CA ARG A 279 -13.75 6.59 -2.79
C ARG A 279 -13.31 6.93 -1.36
N LEU A 280 -12.09 6.56 -0.98
CA LEU A 280 -11.50 6.89 0.31
C LEU A 280 -10.96 8.33 0.39
N GLY A 281 -11.04 9.11 -0.69
CA GLY A 281 -10.68 10.52 -0.70
C GLY A 281 -9.28 10.84 -1.25
N TYR A 282 -8.48 9.86 -1.68
CA TYR A 282 -7.21 10.12 -2.34
C TYR A 282 -7.43 10.69 -3.74
N ARG A 283 -6.62 11.69 -4.13
CA ARG A 283 -6.84 12.45 -5.39
C ARG A 283 -5.67 12.41 -6.37
N ASP A 284 -4.43 12.38 -5.90
CA ASP A 284 -3.23 12.34 -6.77
C ASP A 284 -2.82 10.88 -7.01
N LEU A 285 -3.56 10.21 -7.91
CA LEU A 285 -3.43 8.79 -8.21
C LEU A 285 -2.93 8.57 -9.63
N HIS A 286 -1.96 7.69 -9.79
CA HIS A 286 -1.42 7.25 -11.08
C HIS A 286 -1.23 5.73 -11.10
N VAL A 287 -1.23 5.15 -12.30
CA VAL A 287 -0.95 3.73 -12.51
C VAL A 287 0.33 3.59 -13.33
N LEU A 288 1.24 2.71 -12.87
CA LEU A 288 2.50 2.44 -13.56
C LEU A 288 2.22 1.85 -14.95
N ALA A 289 2.66 2.56 -15.99
CA ALA A 289 2.45 2.14 -17.37
C ALA A 289 3.09 0.79 -17.67
N GLY A 290 2.28 -0.17 -18.14
CA GLY A 290 2.69 -1.54 -18.42
C GLY A 290 3.01 -2.38 -17.18
N GLY A 291 2.68 -1.89 -15.98
CA GLY A 291 2.88 -2.61 -14.71
C GLY A 291 4.32 -3.10 -14.53
N MET A 292 4.50 -4.29 -13.94
CA MET A 292 5.83 -4.90 -13.76
C MET A 292 6.53 -5.19 -15.09
N GLY A 293 5.78 -5.48 -16.15
CA GLY A 293 6.33 -5.62 -17.50
C GLY A 293 6.99 -4.33 -18.00
N GLY A 294 6.30 -3.19 -17.81
CA GLY A 294 6.81 -1.86 -18.14
C GLY A 294 8.06 -1.47 -17.35
N TRP A 295 8.06 -1.77 -16.03
CA TRP A 295 9.22 -1.55 -15.16
C TRP A 295 10.47 -2.28 -15.66
N LYS A 296 10.32 -3.58 -15.97
CA LYS A 296 11.40 -4.42 -16.54
C LYS A 296 11.88 -3.93 -17.90
N ALA A 297 10.93 -3.59 -18.79
CA ALA A 297 11.26 -3.12 -20.14
C ALA A 297 12.01 -1.78 -20.13
N ALA A 298 11.81 -0.94 -19.10
CA ALA A 298 12.57 0.29 -18.88
C ALA A 298 14.00 0.04 -18.36
N GLY A 299 14.39 -1.22 -18.11
CA GLY A 299 15.72 -1.62 -17.63
C GLY A 299 15.94 -1.41 -16.13
N HIS A 300 14.88 -1.31 -15.32
CA HIS A 300 14.99 -1.16 -13.89
C HIS A 300 15.13 -2.51 -13.17
N GLU A 301 15.83 -2.51 -12.03
CA GLU A 301 16.03 -3.71 -11.20
C GLU A 301 14.70 -4.20 -10.61
N VAL A 302 14.60 -5.52 -10.46
CA VAL A 302 13.46 -6.22 -9.87
C VAL A 302 13.96 -7.15 -8.78
N TYR A 303 13.40 -6.97 -7.58
CA TYR A 303 13.78 -7.72 -6.39
C TYR A 303 12.75 -8.80 -6.09
N SER A 304 13.20 -9.96 -5.64
CA SER A 304 12.36 -11.01 -5.08
C SER A 304 12.41 -10.98 -3.55
N GLY A 305 11.45 -11.65 -2.89
CA GLY A 305 11.32 -11.69 -1.43
C GLY A 305 10.41 -10.61 -0.87
N VAL A 306 10.42 -10.46 0.44
CA VAL A 306 9.64 -9.43 1.17
C VAL A 306 10.56 -8.63 2.08
N HIS A 307 10.23 -7.36 2.32
CA HIS A 307 11.04 -6.44 3.14
C HIS A 307 12.49 -6.35 2.66
N VAL A 308 12.67 -6.29 1.37
CA VAL A 308 13.98 -6.28 0.72
C VAL A 308 14.86 -5.11 1.17
N PRO A 309 14.36 -3.88 1.40
CA PRO A 309 15.19 -2.78 1.86
C PRO A 309 15.99 -3.10 3.14
N SER A 310 15.38 -3.75 4.14
CA SER A 310 16.09 -4.12 5.37
C SER A 310 17.08 -5.28 5.18
N LYS A 311 16.74 -6.23 4.29
CA LYS A 311 17.65 -7.35 3.97
C LYS A 311 18.92 -6.85 3.30
N ALA A 312 18.74 -6.06 2.25
CA ALA A 312 19.82 -5.40 1.54
C ALA A 312 20.67 -4.51 2.47
N PHE A 313 20.01 -3.79 3.37
CA PHE A 313 20.69 -2.95 4.37
C PHE A 313 21.51 -3.80 5.36
N GLY A 314 21.01 -4.93 5.84
CA GLY A 314 21.74 -5.84 6.72
C GLY A 314 23.03 -6.36 6.06
N GLU A 315 22.98 -6.73 4.78
CA GLU A 315 24.16 -7.13 4.02
C GLU A 315 25.12 -5.96 3.80
N HIS A 316 24.62 -4.75 3.52
CA HIS A 316 25.45 -3.55 3.45
C HIS A 316 26.20 -3.31 4.76
N VAL A 317 25.52 -3.36 5.92
CA VAL A 317 26.13 -3.22 7.25
C VAL A 317 27.22 -4.25 7.48
N GLU A 318 27.00 -5.52 7.14
CA GLU A 318 28.01 -6.57 7.30
C GLU A 318 29.28 -6.27 6.48
N HIS A 319 29.10 -5.86 5.23
CA HIS A 319 30.23 -5.55 4.35
C HIS A 319 30.95 -4.25 4.69
N HIS A 320 30.21 -3.22 5.08
CA HIS A 320 30.76 -1.90 5.39
C HIS A 320 31.42 -1.85 6.79
N ASP A 321 30.70 -2.33 7.82
CA ASP A 321 31.13 -2.21 9.21
C ASP A 321 31.93 -3.44 9.69
N GLY A 322 31.96 -4.55 8.93
CA GLY A 322 32.71 -5.74 9.29
C GLY A 322 32.18 -6.44 10.54
N THR A 323 30.87 -6.44 10.76
CA THR A 323 30.23 -7.00 11.97
C THR A 323 30.75 -8.40 12.28
N PRO A 324 31.34 -8.65 13.47
CA PRO A 324 31.92 -9.94 13.84
C PRO A 324 30.87 -11.04 13.90
N ARG A 325 31.26 -12.26 13.47
CA ARG A 325 30.36 -13.42 13.42
C ARG A 325 30.95 -14.63 14.13
N ILE A 326 30.07 -15.51 14.61
CA ILE A 326 30.42 -16.82 15.17
C ILE A 326 29.66 -17.93 14.41
N ALA A 327 30.32 -19.02 14.09
CA ALA A 327 29.71 -20.18 13.45
C ALA A 327 28.85 -20.99 14.46
N ALA A 328 27.81 -21.67 13.98
CA ALA A 328 26.94 -22.49 14.82
C ALA A 328 27.71 -23.57 15.62
N ALA A 329 28.62 -24.27 14.97
CA ALA A 329 29.44 -25.28 15.64
C ALA A 329 30.36 -24.69 16.73
N GLU A 330 30.94 -23.50 16.50
CA GLU A 330 31.75 -22.81 17.50
C GLU A 330 30.89 -22.35 18.68
N LEU A 331 29.72 -21.76 18.41
CA LEU A 331 28.83 -21.39 19.50
C LEU A 331 28.39 -22.59 20.33
N LYS A 332 28.07 -23.73 19.65
CA LYS A 332 27.69 -24.96 20.37
C LYS A 332 28.83 -25.44 21.29
N ALA A 333 30.07 -25.46 20.81
CA ALA A 333 31.23 -25.87 21.62
C ALA A 333 31.39 -24.95 22.85
N ARG A 334 31.20 -23.63 22.71
CA ARG A 334 31.29 -22.68 23.84
C ARG A 334 30.17 -22.84 24.85
N LEU A 335 28.94 -23.14 24.37
CA LEU A 335 27.79 -23.43 25.23
C LEU A 335 28.03 -24.74 26.04
N ASP A 336 28.55 -25.78 25.39
CA ASP A 336 28.89 -27.05 26.03
C ASP A 336 29.99 -26.89 27.10
N ALA A 337 30.98 -26.03 26.78
CA ALA A 337 32.05 -25.67 27.71
C ALA A 337 31.58 -24.76 28.86
N LYS A 338 30.31 -24.32 28.84
CA LYS A 338 29.72 -23.36 29.82
C LYS A 338 30.53 -22.07 29.93
N GLU A 339 31.07 -21.59 28.81
CA GLU A 339 31.74 -20.30 28.76
C GLU A 339 30.78 -19.14 29.18
N ASP A 340 31.36 -18.04 29.67
CA ASP A 340 30.61 -16.84 30.04
C ASP A 340 30.08 -16.12 28.80
N LEU A 341 28.90 -16.52 28.36
CA LEU A 341 28.22 -15.92 27.21
C LEU A 341 26.70 -15.91 27.39
N VAL A 342 26.03 -14.98 26.67
CA VAL A 342 24.58 -14.92 26.56
C VAL A 342 24.19 -14.85 25.09
N VAL A 343 23.15 -15.61 24.72
CA VAL A 343 22.53 -15.56 23.39
C VAL A 343 21.28 -14.71 23.46
N LEU A 344 21.23 -13.58 22.72
CA LEU A 344 20.09 -12.71 22.61
C LEU A 344 19.43 -12.87 21.24
N ASP A 345 18.17 -13.29 21.22
CA ASP A 345 17.41 -13.48 20.00
C ASP A 345 16.69 -12.20 19.63
N SER A 346 17.08 -11.58 18.52
CA SER A 346 16.58 -10.29 18.06
C SER A 346 15.23 -10.33 17.32
N ARG A 347 14.57 -11.49 17.30
CA ARG A 347 13.24 -11.68 16.72
C ARG A 347 12.13 -11.33 17.73
N PRO A 348 10.88 -11.12 17.26
CA PRO A 348 9.76 -11.01 18.18
C PRO A 348 9.43 -12.36 18.83
N MET A 349 8.83 -12.34 20.02
CA MET A 349 8.43 -13.52 20.80
C MET A 349 7.60 -14.53 19.97
N SER A 350 6.78 -14.07 19.03
CA SER A 350 5.99 -14.94 18.15
C SER A 350 6.84 -15.83 17.25
N GLU A 351 8.02 -15.37 16.81
CA GLU A 351 9.00 -16.19 16.06
C GLU A 351 9.90 -17.00 17.00
N TYR A 352 10.32 -16.42 18.11
CA TYR A 352 11.14 -17.07 19.12
C TYR A 352 10.48 -18.35 19.68
N LYS A 353 9.17 -18.29 19.98
CA LYS A 353 8.39 -19.46 20.43
C LYS A 353 8.36 -20.61 19.42
N VAL A 354 8.38 -20.31 18.12
CA VAL A 354 8.33 -21.36 17.10
C VAL A 354 9.59 -22.19 17.16
N MET A 355 10.75 -21.55 17.25
CA MET A 355 12.06 -22.20 17.37
C MET A 355 13.10 -21.19 17.87
N ASN A 356 14.01 -21.60 18.72
CA ASN A 356 15.12 -20.76 19.21
C ASN A 356 16.37 -21.58 19.50
N ILE A 357 17.52 -20.90 19.64
CA ILE A 357 18.76 -21.50 20.09
C ILE A 357 18.61 -21.92 21.55
N PRO A 358 19.07 -23.13 21.98
CA PRO A 358 18.99 -23.56 23.35
C PRO A 358 19.57 -22.57 24.35
N GLY A 359 18.77 -22.23 25.36
CA GLY A 359 19.16 -21.27 26.41
C GLY A 359 19.12 -19.80 26.03
N ALA A 360 18.82 -19.43 24.76
CA ALA A 360 18.70 -18.04 24.33
C ALA A 360 17.59 -17.29 25.06
N LEU A 361 17.70 -15.96 25.12
CA LEU A 361 16.70 -15.04 25.63
C LEU A 361 16.12 -14.22 24.50
N ASP A 362 14.80 -14.08 24.45
CA ASP A 362 14.11 -13.16 23.53
C ASP A 362 14.49 -11.71 23.86
N CYS A 363 15.00 -10.98 22.87
CA CYS A 363 15.43 -9.60 23.01
C CYS A 363 15.34 -8.91 21.64
N PRO A 364 14.15 -8.50 21.17
CA PRO A 364 13.95 -7.91 19.86
C PRO A 364 14.89 -6.74 19.56
N GLY A 365 15.22 -6.51 18.28
CA GLY A 365 16.32 -5.65 17.84
C GLY A 365 16.48 -4.32 18.58
N ALA A 366 15.44 -3.52 18.75
CA ALA A 366 15.50 -2.25 19.49
C ALA A 366 15.68 -2.42 21.01
N GLU A 367 15.32 -3.59 21.55
CA GLU A 367 15.51 -3.93 22.97
C GLU A 367 16.96 -4.28 23.33
N LEU A 368 17.80 -4.62 22.34
CA LEU A 368 19.15 -5.10 22.59
C LEU A 368 19.98 -4.10 23.43
N VAL A 369 20.16 -2.85 22.99
CA VAL A 369 20.92 -1.84 23.73
C VAL A 369 20.24 -1.47 25.05
N TYR A 370 18.91 -1.57 25.11
CA TYR A 370 18.13 -1.31 26.31
C TYR A 370 18.37 -2.39 27.38
N ARG A 371 18.37 -3.69 27.01
CA ARG A 371 18.40 -4.84 27.93
C ARG A 371 19.78 -5.46 28.14
N ALA A 372 20.71 -5.33 27.18
CA ALA A 372 22.04 -5.97 27.28
C ALA A 372 22.83 -5.61 28.52
N PRO A 373 22.83 -4.35 29.05
CA PRO A 373 23.55 -4.04 30.29
C PRO A 373 23.03 -4.80 31.53
N GLN A 374 21.77 -5.27 31.51
CA GLN A 374 21.19 -6.11 32.57
C GLN A 374 21.41 -7.59 32.29
N ALA A 375 21.34 -8.01 31.03
CA ALA A 375 21.51 -9.42 30.63
C ALA A 375 22.97 -9.87 30.66
N ALA A 376 23.92 -8.96 30.43
CA ALA A 376 25.36 -9.20 30.42
C ALA A 376 26.10 -8.10 31.22
N PRO A 377 25.96 -8.07 32.55
CA PRO A 377 26.46 -6.97 33.37
C PRO A 377 28.00 -6.93 33.46
N ARG A 378 28.68 -8.02 33.21
CA ARG A 378 30.14 -8.15 33.24
C ARG A 378 30.73 -7.89 31.86
N PRO A 379 31.80 -7.07 31.74
CA PRO A 379 32.44 -6.80 30.43
C PRO A 379 32.99 -8.05 29.73
N GLU A 380 33.35 -9.08 30.48
CA GLU A 380 33.92 -10.33 29.98
C GLU A 380 32.88 -11.23 29.31
N THR A 381 31.60 -11.08 29.66
CA THR A 381 30.51 -11.86 29.08
C THR A 381 30.41 -11.61 27.57
N THR A 382 30.58 -12.66 26.76
CA THR A 382 30.37 -12.55 25.31
C THR A 382 28.87 -12.47 25.01
N ILE A 383 28.46 -11.50 24.20
CA ILE A 383 27.09 -11.35 23.71
C ILE A 383 27.00 -11.92 22.29
N VAL A 384 26.18 -12.92 22.08
CA VAL A 384 25.87 -13.50 20.79
C VAL A 384 24.48 -13.07 20.36
N VAL A 385 24.35 -12.34 19.25
CA VAL A 385 23.05 -11.92 18.74
C VAL A 385 22.57 -12.90 17.67
N ASN A 386 21.36 -13.41 17.84
CA ASN A 386 20.70 -14.38 16.96
C ASN A 386 19.48 -13.79 16.25
N CYS A 387 19.12 -14.36 15.08
CA CYS A 387 17.81 -14.19 14.43
C CYS A 387 17.46 -15.46 13.62
N ALA A 388 16.52 -15.38 12.69
CA ALA A 388 16.18 -16.51 11.82
C ALA A 388 17.27 -16.83 10.77
N GLY A 389 17.82 -15.79 10.12
CA GLY A 389 18.84 -15.88 9.07
C GLY A 389 20.01 -14.94 9.35
N ARG A 390 20.04 -13.80 8.66
CA ARG A 390 21.21 -12.89 8.68
C ARG A 390 20.88 -11.48 9.20
N THR A 391 19.95 -10.77 8.57
CA THR A 391 19.69 -9.33 8.69
C THR A 391 19.62 -8.83 10.14
N ARG A 392 18.71 -9.37 10.96
CA ARG A 392 18.44 -8.86 12.32
C ARG A 392 19.57 -9.15 13.30
N SER A 393 20.29 -10.28 13.14
CA SER A 393 21.47 -10.58 13.98
C SER A 393 22.65 -9.67 13.64
N ILE A 394 22.86 -9.35 12.36
CA ILE A 394 23.90 -8.41 11.91
C ILE A 394 23.62 -7.00 12.46
N ILE A 395 22.43 -6.46 12.16
CA ILE A 395 22.01 -5.12 12.62
C ILE A 395 22.01 -5.07 14.14
N GLY A 396 21.54 -6.12 14.83
CA GLY A 396 21.47 -6.19 16.29
C GLY A 396 22.86 -6.20 16.95
N ALA A 397 23.80 -7.02 16.43
CA ALA A 397 25.16 -7.04 16.92
C ALA A 397 25.84 -5.69 16.67
N GLN A 398 25.69 -5.11 15.48
CA GLN A 398 26.25 -3.81 15.16
C GLN A 398 25.64 -2.70 16.02
N SER A 399 24.36 -2.81 16.43
CA SER A 399 23.72 -1.87 17.39
C SER A 399 24.50 -1.81 18.70
N LEU A 400 24.86 -2.96 19.27
CA LEU A 400 25.60 -3.04 20.53
C LEU A 400 27.01 -2.48 20.39
N ILE A 401 27.66 -2.76 19.26
CA ILE A 401 29.00 -2.26 18.93
C ILE A 401 28.95 -0.74 18.78
N ASN A 402 28.02 -0.21 17.99
CA ASN A 402 27.85 1.24 17.78
C ASN A 402 27.51 1.98 19.08
N ALA A 403 26.80 1.33 19.99
CA ALA A 403 26.49 1.84 21.32
C ALA A 403 27.67 1.83 22.28
N GLY A 404 28.82 1.22 21.88
CA GLY A 404 30.04 1.18 22.67
C GLY A 404 29.92 0.35 23.93
N LEU A 405 29.23 -0.81 23.87
CA LEU A 405 29.23 -1.77 24.98
C LEU A 405 30.63 -2.37 25.16
N PRO A 406 31.09 -2.57 26.40
CA PRO A 406 32.43 -3.12 26.65
C PRO A 406 32.57 -4.58 26.35
N ASN A 407 31.44 -5.29 26.19
CA ASN A 407 31.38 -6.73 25.94
C ASN A 407 31.89 -7.09 24.53
N LYS A 408 32.45 -8.27 24.37
CA LYS A 408 32.63 -8.87 23.03
C LYS A 408 31.27 -9.21 22.44
N VAL A 409 30.97 -8.64 21.27
CA VAL A 409 29.69 -8.84 20.57
C VAL A 409 29.94 -9.53 19.24
N VAL A 410 29.14 -10.56 18.95
CA VAL A 410 29.20 -11.31 17.67
C VAL A 410 27.78 -11.65 17.20
N ALA A 411 27.54 -11.68 15.88
CA ALA A 411 26.33 -12.18 15.27
C ALA A 411 26.45 -13.70 15.02
N LEU A 412 25.39 -14.48 15.30
CA LEU A 412 25.35 -15.89 14.90
C LEU A 412 25.20 -15.98 13.38
N LYS A 413 26.19 -16.57 12.72
CA LYS A 413 26.20 -16.75 11.26
C LYS A 413 24.99 -17.59 10.83
N ASN A 414 24.15 -17.01 9.96
CA ASN A 414 22.94 -17.62 9.40
C ASN A 414 21.85 -17.97 10.44
N GLY A 415 21.96 -17.49 11.68
CA GLY A 415 20.92 -17.57 12.70
C GLY A 415 20.42 -18.99 13.03
N THR A 416 19.12 -19.11 13.37
CA THR A 416 18.50 -20.42 13.65
C THR A 416 18.49 -21.34 12.41
N MET A 417 18.41 -20.79 11.19
CA MET A 417 18.55 -21.61 9.98
C MET A 417 19.94 -22.21 9.86
N GLY A 418 21.00 -21.44 10.09
CA GLY A 418 22.36 -21.94 10.07
C GLY A 418 22.64 -22.97 11.18
N TRP A 419 22.03 -22.78 12.36
CA TRP A 419 22.08 -23.73 13.46
C TRP A 419 21.44 -25.07 13.07
N HIS A 420 20.21 -25.03 12.54
CA HIS A 420 19.49 -26.22 12.06
C HIS A 420 20.24 -26.95 10.93
N LEU A 421 20.71 -26.20 9.92
CA LEU A 421 21.47 -26.76 8.79
C LEU A 421 22.82 -27.38 9.21
N SER A 422 23.32 -27.05 10.40
CA SER A 422 24.50 -27.70 11.01
C SER A 422 24.14 -28.97 11.78
N GLY A 423 22.91 -29.47 11.71
CA GLY A 423 22.44 -30.66 12.41
C GLY A 423 22.26 -30.49 13.92
N LEU A 424 22.13 -29.23 14.39
CA LEU A 424 21.98 -28.93 15.80
C LEU A 424 20.50 -28.76 16.19
N GLU A 425 20.13 -29.24 17.37
CA GLU A 425 18.74 -29.18 17.86
C GLU A 425 18.35 -27.76 18.27
N LEU A 426 17.10 -27.39 17.98
CA LEU A 426 16.44 -26.15 18.38
C LEU A 426 15.47 -26.42 19.52
N GLU A 427 15.26 -25.44 20.38
CA GLU A 427 14.17 -25.44 21.35
C GLU A 427 12.89 -24.86 20.72
N HIS A 428 11.74 -25.30 21.24
CA HIS A 428 10.40 -24.88 20.81
C HIS A 428 9.55 -24.49 22.01
N GLY A 429 8.58 -23.59 21.81
CA GLY A 429 7.60 -23.20 22.84
C GLY A 429 8.15 -22.32 23.97
N GLN A 430 9.41 -21.94 23.94
CA GLN A 430 10.05 -21.17 24.99
C GLN A 430 9.54 -19.71 25.04
N THR A 431 9.58 -19.12 26.24
CA THR A 431 9.10 -17.75 26.50
C THR A 431 10.07 -16.94 27.37
N ARG A 432 11.35 -17.33 27.40
CA ARG A 432 12.39 -16.63 28.16
C ARG A 432 12.67 -15.28 27.51
N VAL A 433 12.64 -14.21 28.30
CA VAL A 433 12.87 -12.83 27.86
C VAL A 433 14.09 -12.27 28.58
N ALA A 434 14.90 -11.49 27.88
CA ALA A 434 15.99 -10.74 28.51
C ALA A 434 15.42 -9.78 29.56
N PRO A 435 15.99 -9.72 30.78
CA PRO A 435 15.43 -8.91 31.87
C PRO A 435 15.42 -7.41 31.51
N PRO A 436 14.36 -6.66 31.91
CA PRO A 436 14.33 -5.22 31.73
C PRO A 436 15.44 -4.58 32.59
N PRO A 437 16.08 -3.50 32.13
CA PRO A 437 17.13 -2.84 32.88
C PRO A 437 16.54 -2.02 34.04
N SER A 438 17.27 -1.97 35.14
CA SER A 438 16.97 -1.12 36.30
C SER A 438 18.25 -0.47 36.85
N GLY A 439 18.10 0.58 37.65
CA GLY A 439 19.22 1.21 38.32
C GLY A 439 20.40 1.56 37.38
N GLU A 440 21.57 1.02 37.69
CA GLU A 440 22.81 1.26 36.93
C GLU A 440 22.72 0.74 35.47
N ALA A 441 22.08 -0.41 35.24
CA ALA A 441 21.93 -0.95 33.89
C ALA A 441 21.11 -0.03 32.98
N LEU A 442 20.05 0.58 33.49
CA LEU A 442 19.27 1.59 32.77
C LEU A 442 20.10 2.86 32.50
N ALA A 443 20.89 3.31 33.47
CA ALA A 443 21.78 4.46 33.29
C ALA A 443 22.83 4.17 32.18
N LYS A 444 23.44 2.99 32.15
CA LYS A 444 24.35 2.53 31.09
C LYS A 444 23.67 2.52 29.71
N ALA A 445 22.44 1.99 29.61
CA ALA A 445 21.66 1.96 28.38
C ALA A 445 21.38 3.38 27.83
N LYS A 446 20.95 4.29 28.70
CA LYS A 446 20.74 5.73 28.34
C LYS A 446 22.03 6.42 27.88
N ALA A 447 23.15 6.18 28.57
CA ALA A 447 24.45 6.73 28.17
C ALA A 447 24.92 6.18 26.81
N ALA A 448 24.67 4.89 26.55
CA ALA A 448 24.94 4.25 25.27
C ALA A 448 24.10 4.86 24.15
N ALA A 449 22.80 5.03 24.35
CA ALA A 449 21.91 5.69 23.39
C ALA A 449 22.33 7.15 23.13
N ALA A 450 22.78 7.90 24.15
CA ALA A 450 23.27 9.27 23.97
C ALA A 450 24.51 9.33 23.05
N ARG A 451 25.44 8.35 23.16
CA ARG A 451 26.58 8.25 22.23
C ARG A 451 26.11 7.99 20.79
N VAL A 452 25.15 7.07 20.60
CA VAL A 452 24.55 6.79 19.29
C VAL A 452 23.86 8.02 18.73
N ALA A 453 23.06 8.73 19.54
CA ALA A 453 22.39 9.96 19.11
C ALA A 453 23.38 11.01 18.61
N LYS A 454 24.51 11.18 19.31
CA LYS A 454 25.57 12.09 18.90
C LYS A 454 26.24 11.67 17.59
N ARG A 455 26.59 10.38 17.46
CA ARG A 455 27.26 9.83 16.26
C ARG A 455 26.42 10.00 15.01
N PHE A 456 25.13 9.66 15.07
CA PHE A 456 24.23 9.66 13.92
C PHE A 456 23.44 10.97 13.75
N GLY A 457 23.72 12.00 14.57
CA GLY A 457 23.05 13.30 14.48
C GLY A 457 21.55 13.23 14.74
N ILE A 458 21.10 12.33 15.62
CA ILE A 458 19.67 12.10 15.88
C ILE A 458 19.11 13.30 16.65
N ARG A 459 18.05 13.89 16.12
CA ARG A 459 17.37 15.04 16.70
C ARG A 459 16.29 14.60 17.67
N SER A 460 16.35 15.14 18.89
CA SER A 460 15.25 15.04 19.86
C SER A 460 14.32 16.23 19.69
N ILE A 461 13.01 15.98 19.70
CA ILE A 461 11.96 17.00 19.63
C ILE A 461 10.99 16.87 20.79
N SER A 462 10.40 17.97 21.21
CA SER A 462 9.31 18.01 22.19
C SER A 462 7.98 17.59 21.56
N THR A 463 6.98 17.29 22.39
CA THR A 463 5.62 17.04 21.94
C THR A 463 4.97 18.26 21.27
N SER A 464 5.38 19.48 21.62
CA SER A 464 4.91 20.71 20.95
C SER A 464 5.49 20.85 19.54
N GLU A 465 6.77 20.54 19.35
CA GLU A 465 7.40 20.50 18.01
C GLU A 465 6.81 19.40 17.15
N LEU A 466 6.54 18.21 17.71
CA LEU A 466 5.84 17.15 17.03
C LEU A 466 4.47 17.62 16.49
N LYS A 467 3.66 18.28 17.35
CA LYS A 467 2.37 18.84 16.93
C LYS A 467 2.50 19.84 15.80
N ALA A 468 3.52 20.72 15.86
CA ALA A 468 3.80 21.68 14.78
C ALA A 468 4.18 20.99 13.47
N LEU A 469 4.93 19.88 13.50
CA LEU A 469 5.23 19.08 12.31
C LEU A 469 3.98 18.41 11.74
N GLN A 470 3.11 17.86 12.58
CA GLN A 470 1.86 17.21 12.19
C GLN A 470 0.83 18.19 11.60
N GLN A 471 0.84 19.45 12.02
CA GLN A 471 -0.02 20.51 11.47
C GLN A 471 0.40 20.96 10.05
N GLN A 472 1.61 20.63 9.61
CA GLN A 472 2.07 20.92 8.26
C GLN A 472 1.42 19.95 7.25
N THR A 473 0.29 20.36 6.67
CA THR A 473 -0.51 19.53 5.75
C THR A 473 0.19 19.22 4.42
N SER A 474 1.30 19.88 4.11
CA SER A 474 2.09 19.63 2.89
C SER A 474 3.02 18.42 2.98
N ARG A 475 3.22 17.85 4.17
CA ARG A 475 4.17 16.75 4.38
C ARG A 475 3.70 15.75 5.43
N THR A 476 3.87 14.47 5.15
CA THR A 476 3.55 13.36 6.05
C THR A 476 4.51 13.32 7.24
N THR A 477 3.97 13.13 8.44
CA THR A 477 4.74 12.85 9.66
C THR A 477 4.17 11.59 10.30
N TYR A 478 4.88 10.47 10.16
CA TYR A 478 4.56 9.24 10.89
C TYR A 478 4.93 9.39 12.36
N LEU A 479 4.11 8.84 13.24
CA LEU A 479 4.38 8.76 14.67
C LEU A 479 4.29 7.29 15.11
N PHE A 480 5.44 6.71 15.48
CA PHE A 480 5.53 5.31 15.90
C PHE A 480 5.96 5.18 17.36
N ASP A 481 5.23 4.38 18.12
CA ASP A 481 5.66 3.88 19.42
C ASP A 481 6.47 2.59 19.20
N VAL A 482 7.74 2.64 19.57
CA VAL A 482 8.72 1.57 19.29
C VAL A 482 8.91 0.58 20.42
N ARG A 483 8.09 0.66 21.45
CA ARG A 483 8.06 -0.26 22.59
C ARG A 483 7.37 -1.58 22.19
N SER A 484 7.26 -2.50 23.16
CA SER A 484 6.52 -3.76 22.93
C SER A 484 5.02 -3.52 22.70
N PRO A 485 4.31 -4.46 22.02
CA PRO A 485 2.86 -4.35 21.85
C PRO A 485 2.10 -4.28 23.19
N GLU A 486 2.59 -4.96 24.21
CA GLU A 486 2.00 -4.98 25.56
C GLU A 486 2.14 -3.62 26.25
N GLU A 487 3.31 -2.99 26.16
CA GLU A 487 3.55 -1.63 26.68
C GLU A 487 2.69 -0.60 25.96
N TYR A 488 2.58 -0.71 24.61
CA TYR A 488 1.70 0.14 23.81
C TYR A 488 0.24 0.00 24.25
N ALA A 489 -0.25 -1.23 24.42
CA ALA A 489 -1.62 -1.51 24.86
C ALA A 489 -1.90 -1.00 26.29
N ALA A 490 -0.89 -1.03 27.16
CA ALA A 490 -1.00 -0.49 28.52
C ALA A 490 -1.16 1.04 28.54
N GLY A 491 -0.62 1.73 27.54
CA GLY A 491 -0.76 3.17 27.31
C GLY A 491 0.30 3.72 26.38
N HIS A 492 -0.09 4.57 25.43
CA HIS A 492 0.77 5.12 24.40
C HIS A 492 0.55 6.64 24.19
N LEU A 493 1.39 7.27 23.40
CA LEU A 493 1.18 8.66 22.98
C LEU A 493 0.00 8.72 22.00
N ALA A 494 -0.96 9.60 22.26
CA ALA A 494 -2.13 9.76 21.38
C ALA A 494 -1.72 10.00 19.92
N GLY A 495 -2.35 9.25 19.01
CA GLY A 495 -2.06 9.27 17.57
C GLY A 495 -0.83 8.46 17.15
N SER A 496 -0.10 7.82 18.07
CA SER A 496 0.98 6.90 17.71
C SER A 496 0.47 5.54 17.24
N ILE A 497 1.23 4.93 16.33
CA ILE A 497 1.00 3.56 15.85
C ILE A 497 2.02 2.63 16.51
N SER A 498 1.58 1.47 17.00
CA SER A 498 2.48 0.44 17.52
C SER A 498 3.38 -0.09 16.40
N ALA A 499 4.68 0.09 16.57
CA ALA A 499 5.70 -0.35 15.63
C ALA A 499 6.99 -0.73 16.40
N PRO A 500 7.03 -1.90 17.07
CA PRO A 500 8.23 -2.30 17.83
C PRO A 500 9.48 -2.10 17.02
N GLY A 501 10.48 -1.38 17.56
CA GLY A 501 11.55 -0.77 16.77
C GLY A 501 12.34 -1.77 15.93
N GLY A 502 12.58 -2.99 16.43
CA GLY A 502 13.20 -4.05 15.64
C GLY A 502 12.37 -4.49 14.43
N GLN A 503 11.03 -4.50 14.58
CA GLN A 503 10.12 -4.82 13.48
C GLN A 503 9.95 -3.65 12.53
N LEU A 504 9.94 -2.41 13.02
CA LEU A 504 9.90 -1.22 12.18
C LEU A 504 11.11 -1.15 11.25
N VAL A 505 12.32 -1.45 11.73
CA VAL A 505 13.53 -1.52 10.90
C VAL A 505 13.46 -2.69 9.93
N GLN A 506 13.02 -3.88 10.41
CA GLN A 506 12.93 -5.11 9.59
C GLN A 506 11.92 -5.01 8.44
N ALA A 507 10.84 -4.27 8.62
CA ALA A 507 9.69 -4.22 7.73
C ALA A 507 9.19 -2.78 7.54
N THR A 508 10.11 -1.82 7.36
CA THR A 508 9.79 -0.39 7.25
C THR A 508 8.75 -0.12 6.17
N ASP A 509 8.85 -0.82 5.04
CA ASP A 509 7.88 -0.81 3.93
C ASP A 509 6.47 -1.24 4.35
N GLY A 510 6.32 -2.03 5.41
CA GLY A 510 5.03 -2.42 5.99
C GLY A 510 4.39 -1.39 6.92
N TYR A 511 5.16 -0.38 7.36
CA TYR A 511 4.72 0.67 8.28
C TYR A 511 4.66 2.05 7.61
N ALA A 512 5.63 2.40 6.78
CA ALA A 512 5.77 3.71 6.16
C ALA A 512 5.98 3.57 4.64
N ALA A 513 4.92 3.82 3.88
CA ALA A 513 4.94 3.68 2.42
C ALA A 513 5.36 4.98 1.69
N VAL A 514 5.32 6.13 2.37
CA VAL A 514 5.58 7.43 1.75
C VAL A 514 7.07 7.75 1.82
N GLN A 515 7.74 7.64 0.68
CA GLN A 515 9.12 8.09 0.55
C GLN A 515 9.20 9.61 0.74
N GLY A 516 10.24 10.09 1.42
CA GLY A 516 10.40 11.51 1.74
C GLY A 516 9.63 11.99 2.97
N ALA A 517 8.80 11.17 3.60
CA ALA A 517 8.09 11.50 4.83
C ALA A 517 9.04 11.69 6.03
N ARG A 518 8.52 12.32 7.08
CA ARG A 518 9.14 12.41 8.40
C ARG A 518 8.73 11.23 9.27
N ILE A 519 9.63 10.75 10.11
CA ILE A 519 9.35 9.71 11.10
C ILE A 519 9.66 10.23 12.50
N ALA A 520 8.68 10.24 13.38
CA ALA A 520 8.82 10.55 14.79
C ALA A 520 8.64 9.25 15.60
N LEU A 521 9.60 8.97 16.48
CA LEU A 521 9.67 7.75 17.29
C LEU A 521 9.51 8.08 18.76
N VAL A 522 8.70 7.32 19.47
CA VAL A 522 8.47 7.50 20.92
C VAL A 522 8.70 6.21 21.69
N ASP A 523 9.33 6.32 22.84
CA ASP A 523 9.41 5.34 23.90
C ASP A 523 9.46 6.03 25.27
N ASP A 524 9.60 5.28 26.34
CA ASP A 524 9.61 5.82 27.72
C ASP A 524 10.97 6.34 28.18
N HIS A 525 12.06 5.86 27.60
CA HIS A 525 13.44 6.15 28.05
C HIS A 525 14.35 6.77 27.00
N GLY A 526 13.90 6.92 25.76
CA GLY A 526 14.66 7.44 24.63
C GLY A 526 15.71 6.45 24.08
N VAL A 527 15.83 5.24 24.63
CA VAL A 527 16.86 4.27 24.22
C VAL A 527 16.43 3.56 22.94
N ARG A 528 15.25 2.93 22.97
CA ARG A 528 14.70 2.16 21.83
C ARG A 528 14.42 3.04 20.63
N ALA A 529 13.87 4.23 20.86
CA ALA A 529 13.62 5.22 19.82
C ALA A 529 14.92 5.71 19.18
N THR A 530 15.96 5.97 19.96
CA THR A 530 17.28 6.39 19.44
C THR A 530 17.93 5.30 18.60
N MET A 531 17.91 4.05 19.06
CA MET A 531 18.47 2.93 18.31
C MET A 531 17.74 2.70 16.99
N THR A 532 16.40 2.75 17.01
CA THR A 532 15.57 2.67 15.80
C THR A 532 15.84 3.83 14.84
N ALA A 533 15.95 5.07 15.35
CA ALA A 533 16.24 6.26 14.55
C ALA A 533 17.60 6.14 13.84
N SER A 534 18.63 5.61 14.53
CA SER A 534 19.96 5.45 13.93
C SER A 534 19.94 4.58 12.68
N TRP A 535 19.16 3.50 12.70
CA TRP A 535 19.03 2.59 11.57
C TRP A 535 18.19 3.18 10.43
N LEU A 536 17.07 3.83 10.73
CA LEU A 536 16.24 4.46 9.71
C LEU A 536 17.00 5.58 8.98
N LEU A 537 17.83 6.37 9.68
CA LEU A 537 18.69 7.36 9.05
C LEU A 537 19.73 6.71 8.12
N GLN A 538 20.36 5.62 8.52
CA GLN A 538 21.30 4.87 7.70
C GLN A 538 20.62 4.20 6.51
N MET A 539 19.36 3.73 6.65
CA MET A 539 18.55 3.21 5.57
C MET A 539 18.08 4.29 4.55
N GLY A 540 18.44 5.56 4.80
CA GLY A 540 18.20 6.67 3.87
C GLY A 540 16.95 7.48 4.14
N TRP A 541 16.25 7.30 5.27
CA TRP A 541 15.15 8.17 5.66
C TRP A 541 15.67 9.58 5.94
N PRO A 542 15.09 10.64 5.32
CA PRO A 542 15.72 11.96 5.37
C PRO A 542 15.60 12.64 6.73
N GLU A 543 14.50 12.46 7.44
CA GLU A 543 14.20 13.11 8.72
C GLU A 543 13.56 12.11 9.70
N VAL A 544 14.36 11.74 10.72
CA VAL A 544 13.91 10.87 11.81
C VAL A 544 14.14 11.58 13.13
N PHE A 545 13.13 11.61 14.00
CA PHE A 545 13.12 12.31 15.27
C PHE A 545 12.82 11.35 16.42
N VAL A 546 13.38 11.67 17.60
CA VAL A 546 13.01 11.03 18.87
C VAL A 546 12.17 12.02 19.67
N VAL A 547 10.96 11.61 20.07
CA VAL A 547 10.06 12.47 20.86
C VAL A 547 10.37 12.33 22.34
N ALA A 548 10.79 13.41 22.96
CA ALA A 548 11.14 13.45 24.37
C ALA A 548 9.97 13.96 25.24
N GLY A 549 9.88 13.45 26.49
CA GLY A 549 8.92 13.93 27.49
C GLY A 549 7.46 13.63 27.15
N ALA A 550 7.20 12.60 26.33
CA ALA A 550 5.85 12.20 25.95
C ALA A 550 5.10 11.57 27.14
N THR A 551 3.80 11.89 27.25
CA THR A 551 2.89 11.20 28.16
C THR A 551 2.26 10.01 27.45
N LEU A 552 2.50 8.80 27.95
CA LEU A 552 2.11 7.52 27.33
C LEU A 552 0.90 6.93 28.06
N ASN A 553 -0.27 7.54 27.92
CA ASN A 553 -1.48 7.14 28.66
C ASN A 553 -2.73 7.00 27.79
N SER A 554 -2.68 7.28 26.49
CA SER A 554 -3.78 7.03 25.56
C SER A 554 -3.95 5.52 25.33
N LYS A 555 -5.18 5.11 25.05
CA LYS A 555 -5.54 3.74 24.61
C LYS A 555 -6.33 3.75 23.30
N GLU A 556 -6.44 4.91 22.69
CA GLU A 556 -7.20 5.09 21.43
C GLU A 556 -6.34 4.67 20.23
N ALA A 557 -6.90 3.86 19.35
CA ALA A 557 -6.24 3.50 18.11
C ALA A 557 -6.03 4.72 17.22
N ALA A 558 -4.83 4.88 16.67
CA ALA A 558 -4.48 5.98 15.77
C ALA A 558 -5.25 5.93 14.42
N PHE A 559 -5.68 4.75 14.03
CA PHE A 559 -6.44 4.52 12.80
C PHE A 559 -7.43 3.38 13.01
N VAL A 560 -8.68 3.64 12.65
CA VAL A 560 -9.75 2.63 12.58
C VAL A 560 -10.31 2.66 11.16
N PRO A 561 -10.28 1.54 10.41
CA PRO A 561 -10.85 1.50 9.08
C PRO A 561 -12.38 1.67 9.13
N ASP A 562 -12.94 2.35 8.12
CA ASP A 562 -14.38 2.41 7.93
C ASP A 562 -14.87 1.08 7.34
N VAL A 563 -15.43 0.25 8.20
CA VAL A 563 -15.87 -1.11 7.83
C VAL A 563 -17.29 -1.05 7.28
N PRO A 564 -17.56 -1.54 6.05
CA PRO A 564 -18.87 -1.44 5.45
C PRO A 564 -19.95 -2.14 6.28
N ALA A 565 -21.14 -1.56 6.26
CA ALA A 565 -22.32 -2.26 6.78
C ALA A 565 -22.57 -3.52 5.94
N SER A 566 -22.80 -4.65 6.59
CA SER A 566 -23.11 -5.93 5.97
C SER A 566 -24.10 -6.68 6.83
N ALA A 567 -24.91 -7.55 6.23
CA ALA A 567 -25.67 -8.53 6.98
C ALA A 567 -24.72 -9.42 7.77
N LEU A 568 -25.08 -9.73 9.00
CA LEU A 568 -24.29 -10.59 9.89
C LEU A 568 -25.08 -11.84 10.23
N VAL A 569 -24.38 -12.96 10.34
CA VAL A 569 -24.92 -14.21 10.86
C VAL A 569 -24.08 -14.66 12.04
N THR A 570 -24.74 -15.11 13.11
CA THR A 570 -24.02 -15.67 14.27
C THR A 570 -23.47 -17.06 13.96
N PRO A 571 -22.48 -17.56 14.71
CA PRO A 571 -21.98 -18.92 14.56
C PRO A 571 -23.09 -19.99 14.61
N GLN A 572 -24.06 -19.86 15.52
CA GLN A 572 -25.19 -20.77 15.68
C GLN A 572 -26.15 -20.73 14.47
N GLN A 573 -26.43 -19.54 13.94
CA GLN A 573 -27.25 -19.39 12.75
C GLN A 573 -26.57 -20.02 11.53
N LEU A 574 -25.26 -19.81 11.35
CA LEU A 574 -24.51 -20.44 10.25
C LEU A 574 -24.48 -21.96 10.39
N GLN A 575 -24.25 -22.49 11.60
CA GLN A 575 -24.27 -23.94 11.85
C GLN A 575 -25.62 -24.57 11.48
N ALA A 576 -26.72 -23.86 11.70
CA ALA A 576 -28.07 -24.34 11.34
C ALA A 576 -28.37 -24.27 9.83
N GLN A 577 -27.57 -23.58 9.03
CA GLN A 577 -27.76 -23.41 7.58
C GLN A 577 -27.05 -24.52 6.82
N ALA A 578 -27.72 -25.65 6.65
CA ALA A 578 -27.19 -26.77 5.85
C ALA A 578 -26.90 -26.34 4.40
N GLY A 579 -25.70 -26.65 3.91
CA GLY A 579 -25.32 -26.39 2.50
C GLY A 579 -24.86 -24.96 2.19
N ALA A 580 -24.68 -24.09 3.19
CA ALA A 580 -24.06 -22.80 2.98
C ALA A 580 -22.57 -22.97 2.59
N LEU A 581 -22.15 -22.27 1.52
CA LEU A 581 -20.75 -22.16 1.16
C LEU A 581 -20.09 -21.09 2.05
N VAL A 582 -19.17 -21.49 2.91
CA VAL A 582 -18.37 -20.56 3.69
C VAL A 582 -17.10 -20.22 2.92
N LEU A 583 -16.87 -18.94 2.65
CA LEU A 583 -15.64 -18.42 2.05
C LEU A 583 -14.77 -17.84 3.15
N ASP A 584 -13.55 -18.38 3.30
CA ASP A 584 -12.59 -17.95 4.31
C ASP A 584 -11.51 -17.05 3.66
N PHE A 585 -11.40 -15.81 4.18
CA PHE A 585 -10.44 -14.78 3.78
C PHE A 585 -9.29 -14.63 4.78
N ALA A 586 -9.00 -15.66 5.57
CA ALA A 586 -7.75 -15.77 6.30
C ALA A 586 -6.57 -15.84 5.32
N THR A 587 -5.32 -15.68 5.80
CA THR A 587 -4.17 -16.06 4.96
C THR A 587 -4.15 -17.57 4.74
N SER A 588 -3.59 -18.03 3.62
CA SER A 588 -3.47 -19.47 3.34
C SER A 588 -2.70 -20.22 4.44
N LEU A 589 -1.73 -19.56 5.10
CA LEU A 589 -1.05 -20.11 6.28
C LEU A 589 -1.97 -20.27 7.49
N GLN A 590 -2.83 -19.30 7.75
CA GLN A 590 -3.82 -19.38 8.83
C GLN A 590 -4.89 -20.43 8.54
N TYR A 591 -5.45 -20.42 7.31
CA TYR A 591 -6.41 -21.41 6.83
C TYR A 591 -5.86 -22.83 6.93
N ARG A 592 -4.62 -23.07 6.45
CA ARG A 592 -3.93 -24.36 6.57
C ARG A 592 -3.81 -24.84 8.03
N LYS A 593 -3.58 -23.90 8.94
CA LYS A 593 -3.45 -24.21 10.36
C LYS A 593 -4.80 -24.57 10.99
N GLU A 594 -5.83 -23.78 10.72
CA GLU A 594 -7.16 -23.95 11.29
C GLU A 594 -8.18 -23.10 10.54
N HIS A 595 -9.31 -23.69 10.16
CA HIS A 595 -10.44 -23.01 9.53
C HIS A 595 -11.77 -23.70 9.84
N ILE A 596 -12.91 -23.07 9.52
CA ILE A 596 -14.24 -23.65 9.70
C ILE A 596 -14.37 -24.88 8.80
N ALA A 597 -14.83 -26.03 9.35
CA ALA A 597 -14.96 -27.27 8.62
C ALA A 597 -15.83 -27.09 7.35
N GLY A 598 -15.28 -27.47 6.18
CA GLY A 598 -15.91 -27.31 4.87
C GLY A 598 -15.83 -25.91 4.25
N ALA A 599 -15.22 -24.94 4.91
CA ALA A 599 -14.98 -23.61 4.32
C ALA A 599 -14.02 -23.69 3.14
N ALA A 600 -14.14 -22.77 2.19
CA ALA A 600 -13.24 -22.63 1.05
C ALA A 600 -12.37 -21.39 1.20
N PHE A 601 -11.05 -21.56 1.10
CA PHE A 601 -10.11 -20.46 1.04
C PHE A 601 -10.32 -19.63 -0.23
N ALA A 602 -10.36 -18.30 -0.09
CA ALA A 602 -10.53 -17.38 -1.21
C ALA A 602 -9.69 -16.10 -1.03
N ILE A 603 -9.24 -15.52 -2.14
CA ILE A 603 -8.59 -14.21 -2.18
C ILE A 603 -9.61 -13.16 -2.63
N ARG A 604 -9.88 -12.15 -1.78
CA ARG A 604 -10.91 -11.14 -2.01
C ARG A 604 -10.77 -10.44 -3.38
N ALA A 605 -9.57 -10.07 -3.78
CA ALA A 605 -9.34 -9.40 -5.05
C ALA A 605 -9.69 -10.24 -6.28
N ARG A 606 -9.82 -11.57 -6.14
CA ARG A 606 -10.08 -12.55 -7.22
C ARG A 606 -11.49 -13.11 -7.23
N LEU A 607 -12.39 -12.62 -6.37
CA LEU A 607 -13.76 -13.14 -6.26
C LEU A 607 -14.51 -13.17 -7.58
N ALA A 608 -14.29 -12.21 -8.47
CA ALA A 608 -14.92 -12.16 -9.79
C ALA A 608 -14.60 -13.37 -10.67
N ASN A 609 -13.48 -14.06 -10.44
CA ASN A 609 -13.07 -15.25 -11.22
C ASN A 609 -13.88 -16.50 -10.88
N HIS A 610 -14.59 -16.49 -9.75
CA HIS A 610 -15.28 -17.67 -9.19
C HIS A 610 -16.80 -17.53 -9.10
N LEU A 611 -17.40 -16.51 -9.75
CA LEU A 611 -18.83 -16.20 -9.62
C LEU A 611 -19.74 -17.38 -9.93
N ALA A 612 -19.38 -18.25 -10.90
CA ALA A 612 -20.14 -19.45 -11.23
C ALA A 612 -20.24 -20.44 -10.05
N SER A 613 -19.26 -20.45 -9.15
CA SER A 613 -19.24 -21.30 -7.95
C SER A 613 -20.11 -20.77 -6.81
N PHE A 614 -20.63 -19.54 -6.92
CA PHE A 614 -21.36 -18.83 -5.85
C PHE A 614 -22.87 -18.79 -6.06
N ALA A 615 -23.43 -19.77 -6.78
CA ALA A 615 -24.87 -19.81 -7.11
C ALA A 615 -25.77 -20.02 -5.87
N GLY A 616 -25.29 -20.77 -4.85
CA GLY A 616 -26.02 -21.09 -3.62
C GLY A 616 -25.91 -20.01 -2.55
N HIS A 617 -26.29 -20.34 -1.33
CA HIS A 617 -26.11 -19.46 -0.16
C HIS A 617 -24.63 -19.37 0.22
N VAL A 618 -24.11 -18.17 0.28
CA VAL A 618 -22.69 -17.88 0.56
C VAL A 618 -22.59 -17.06 1.85
N VAL A 619 -21.64 -17.39 2.71
CA VAL A 619 -21.29 -16.62 3.92
C VAL A 619 -19.78 -16.37 3.92
N CYS A 620 -19.37 -15.15 4.20
CA CYS A 620 -17.95 -14.76 4.29
C CYS A 620 -17.44 -14.86 5.72
N THR A 621 -16.23 -15.42 5.92
CA THR A 621 -15.51 -15.39 7.20
C THR A 621 -14.08 -14.88 7.02
N SER A 622 -13.48 -14.43 8.10
CA SER A 622 -12.05 -14.12 8.24
C SER A 622 -11.67 -14.30 9.71
N PRO A 623 -10.41 -14.24 10.13
CA PRO A 623 -10.03 -14.54 11.51
C PRO A 623 -10.85 -13.80 12.58
N ASP A 624 -11.08 -12.49 12.39
CA ASP A 624 -11.83 -11.59 13.27
C ASP A 624 -13.17 -11.10 12.70
N GLY A 625 -13.51 -11.50 11.46
CA GLY A 625 -14.69 -11.09 10.74
C GLY A 625 -14.58 -9.73 10.01
N VAL A 626 -13.53 -8.95 10.24
CA VAL A 626 -13.42 -7.60 9.67
C VAL A 626 -13.25 -7.65 8.15
N LEU A 627 -12.26 -8.39 7.64
CA LEU A 627 -12.04 -8.54 6.19
C LEU A 627 -13.24 -9.21 5.51
N ALA A 628 -13.91 -10.13 6.19
CA ALA A 628 -15.10 -10.80 5.69
C ALA A 628 -16.23 -9.82 5.35
N ARG A 629 -16.39 -8.71 6.09
CA ARG A 629 -17.41 -7.71 5.80
C ARG A 629 -17.13 -6.95 4.50
N PHE A 630 -15.88 -6.65 4.20
CA PHE A 630 -15.47 -6.06 2.91
C PHE A 630 -15.73 -7.05 1.76
N ALA A 631 -15.37 -8.32 1.96
CA ALA A 631 -15.62 -9.37 0.95
C ALA A 631 -17.11 -9.60 0.72
N ALA A 632 -17.93 -9.57 1.78
CA ALA A 632 -19.38 -9.70 1.71
C ALA A 632 -20.00 -8.52 0.92
N ALA A 633 -19.53 -7.30 1.13
CA ALA A 633 -19.97 -6.13 0.37
C ALA A 633 -19.61 -6.25 -1.12
N ASP A 634 -18.40 -6.67 -1.45
CA ASP A 634 -17.96 -6.89 -2.83
C ASP A 634 -18.78 -7.99 -3.51
N LEU A 635 -19.00 -9.12 -2.83
CA LEU A 635 -19.82 -10.22 -3.36
C LEU A 635 -21.28 -9.84 -3.52
N SER A 636 -21.84 -9.05 -2.58
CA SER A 636 -23.22 -8.56 -2.70
C SER A 636 -23.40 -7.72 -3.96
N ALA A 637 -22.43 -6.86 -4.27
CA ALA A 637 -22.43 -6.06 -5.49
C ALA A 637 -22.28 -6.92 -6.76
N LEU A 638 -21.38 -7.90 -6.75
CA LEU A 638 -21.13 -8.80 -7.89
C LEU A 638 -22.32 -9.73 -8.18
N LEU A 639 -22.91 -10.30 -7.14
CA LEU A 639 -24.02 -11.25 -7.26
C LEU A 639 -25.39 -10.58 -7.32
N LYS A 640 -25.47 -9.26 -7.11
CA LYS A 640 -26.71 -8.46 -7.02
C LYS A 640 -27.70 -9.04 -6.01
N ARG A 641 -27.20 -9.56 -4.91
CA ARG A 641 -27.96 -10.07 -3.76
C ARG A 641 -27.16 -9.92 -2.48
N GLU A 642 -27.84 -9.88 -1.35
CA GLU A 642 -27.18 -9.78 -0.05
C GLU A 642 -26.35 -11.04 0.26
N VAL A 643 -25.08 -10.83 0.66
CA VAL A 643 -24.16 -11.86 1.14
C VAL A 643 -23.76 -11.48 2.56
N PRO A 644 -24.04 -12.32 3.57
CA PRO A 644 -23.70 -12.03 4.95
C PRO A 644 -22.23 -12.35 5.29
N ALA A 645 -21.74 -11.71 6.35
CA ALA A 645 -20.46 -12.06 7.00
C ALA A 645 -20.73 -12.74 8.34
N LEU A 646 -19.83 -13.65 8.74
CA LEU A 646 -19.86 -14.29 10.06
C LEU A 646 -19.45 -13.28 11.14
N GLU A 647 -20.33 -13.05 12.12
CA GLU A 647 -20.09 -12.15 13.24
C GLU A 647 -18.89 -12.62 14.09
N GLY A 648 -17.87 -11.75 14.24
CA GLY A 648 -16.62 -12.07 14.94
C GLY A 648 -15.75 -13.13 14.26
N GLY A 649 -16.09 -13.54 13.04
CA GLY A 649 -15.29 -14.41 12.20
C GLY A 649 -15.01 -15.81 12.76
N THR A 650 -13.95 -16.42 12.25
CA THR A 650 -13.51 -17.76 12.67
C THR A 650 -13.17 -17.83 14.17
N ALA A 651 -12.72 -16.71 14.78
CA ALA A 651 -12.48 -16.64 16.23
C ALA A 651 -13.77 -16.82 17.03
N ALA A 652 -14.88 -16.21 16.62
CA ALA A 652 -16.19 -16.39 17.28
C ALA A 652 -16.73 -17.82 17.10
N TRP A 653 -16.56 -18.40 15.90
CA TRP A 653 -16.90 -19.80 15.64
C TRP A 653 -16.15 -20.75 16.56
N LYS A 654 -14.84 -20.57 16.70
CA LYS A 654 -14.00 -21.34 17.63
C LYS A 654 -14.42 -21.17 19.08
N LYS A 655 -14.71 -19.93 19.50
CA LYS A 655 -15.18 -19.63 20.86
C LYS A 655 -16.53 -20.31 21.17
N ALA A 656 -17.37 -20.51 20.16
CA ALA A 656 -18.63 -21.23 20.27
C ALA A 656 -18.45 -22.76 20.33
N GLY A 657 -17.23 -23.29 20.26
CA GLY A 657 -16.92 -24.73 20.31
C GLY A 657 -17.36 -25.49 19.07
N LEU A 658 -17.50 -24.81 17.92
CA LEU A 658 -18.01 -25.40 16.69
C LEU A 658 -16.88 -26.04 15.85
N PRO A 659 -17.20 -26.99 14.92
CA PRO A 659 -16.20 -27.79 14.22
C PRO A 659 -15.21 -26.97 13.39
N LEU A 660 -13.93 -27.26 13.58
CA LEU A 660 -12.81 -26.73 12.79
C LEU A 660 -12.08 -27.88 12.11
N GLU A 661 -11.40 -27.58 11.03
CA GLU A 661 -10.48 -28.51 10.37
C GLU A 661 -9.17 -27.81 10.01
N ALA A 662 -8.16 -28.59 9.65
CA ALA A 662 -6.85 -28.11 9.26
C ALA A 662 -6.45 -28.70 7.89
N GLY A 663 -5.49 -28.07 7.24
CA GLY A 663 -5.00 -28.47 5.91
C GLY A 663 -5.51 -27.55 4.81
N GLU A 664 -5.14 -27.86 3.59
CA GLU A 664 -5.57 -27.14 2.36
C GLU A 664 -6.71 -27.92 1.71
N THR A 665 -7.82 -28.08 2.44
CA THR A 665 -8.91 -29.00 2.10
C THR A 665 -9.75 -28.50 0.92
N LYS A 666 -10.01 -27.20 0.84
CA LYS A 666 -10.80 -26.59 -0.23
C LYS A 666 -10.24 -25.21 -0.60
N MET A 667 -9.41 -25.17 -1.63
CA MET A 667 -8.72 -23.96 -2.07
C MET A 667 -9.31 -23.48 -3.39
N LEU A 668 -9.84 -22.24 -3.45
CA LEU A 668 -10.22 -21.60 -4.70
C LEU A 668 -9.01 -20.95 -5.39
N GLU A 669 -7.99 -20.61 -4.61
CA GLU A 669 -6.75 -19.98 -5.07
C GLU A 669 -5.54 -20.77 -4.56
N PRO A 670 -4.40 -20.70 -5.26
CA PRO A 670 -3.18 -21.36 -4.80
C PRO A 670 -2.70 -20.81 -3.44
N ALA A 671 -2.30 -21.70 -2.54
CA ALA A 671 -1.62 -21.30 -1.31
C ALA A 671 -0.30 -20.59 -1.62
N GLY A 672 0.01 -19.54 -0.87
CA GLY A 672 1.23 -18.74 -1.06
C GLY A 672 1.15 -17.70 -2.19
N ASP A 673 -0.03 -17.47 -2.78
CA ASP A 673 -0.25 -16.24 -3.56
C ASP A 673 -0.54 -15.05 -2.65
N ASP A 674 -1.33 -15.26 -1.60
CA ASP A 674 -1.80 -14.26 -0.65
C ASP A 674 -0.75 -13.82 0.37
N VAL A 675 0.20 -14.70 0.70
CA VAL A 675 1.23 -14.48 1.73
C VAL A 675 2.56 -15.11 1.34
N TYR A 676 3.66 -14.48 1.70
CA TYR A 676 4.99 -15.03 1.50
C TYR A 676 5.26 -16.19 2.46
N PHE A 677 5.63 -17.37 1.93
CA PHE A 677 6.07 -18.51 2.73
C PHE A 677 7.55 -18.40 3.06
N LYS A 678 7.85 -18.24 4.34
CA LYS A 678 9.22 -18.37 4.84
C LYS A 678 9.73 -19.80 4.60
N PRO A 679 11.03 -20.04 4.53
CA PRO A 679 11.56 -21.39 4.29
C PRO A 679 10.95 -22.48 5.18
N TYR A 680 10.74 -22.19 6.47
CA TYR A 680 10.19 -23.14 7.43
C TYR A 680 8.64 -23.24 7.42
N ASP A 681 7.94 -22.44 6.63
CA ASP A 681 6.51 -22.59 6.37
C ASP A 681 6.20 -23.63 5.29
N ARG A 682 7.21 -24.07 4.56
CA ARG A 682 7.07 -25.07 3.48
C ARG A 682 6.79 -26.46 4.04
N LYS A 683 6.05 -27.27 3.29
CA LYS A 683 5.69 -28.65 3.65
C LYS A 683 6.81 -29.66 3.33
N SER A 684 7.72 -29.32 2.42
CA SER A 684 8.81 -30.15 1.95
C SER A 684 10.00 -29.30 1.51
N GLN A 685 11.17 -29.91 1.39
CA GLN A 685 12.42 -29.27 0.96
C GLN A 685 12.79 -28.05 1.84
N VAL A 686 12.53 -28.13 3.14
CA VAL A 686 12.72 -27.03 4.09
C VAL A 686 14.18 -26.59 4.13
N GLU A 687 15.13 -27.54 4.22
CA GLU A 687 16.57 -27.26 4.27
C GLU A 687 17.07 -26.62 2.95
N ALA A 688 16.60 -27.12 1.81
CA ALA A 688 16.94 -26.53 0.52
C ALA A 688 16.43 -25.07 0.44
N ALA A 689 15.19 -24.84 0.87
CA ALA A 689 14.63 -23.50 0.92
C ALA A 689 15.36 -22.57 1.89
N MET A 690 15.88 -23.08 3.02
CA MET A 690 16.73 -22.32 3.94
C MET A 690 18.06 -21.94 3.28
N GLN A 691 18.68 -22.87 2.55
CA GLN A 691 19.93 -22.61 1.82
C GLN A 691 19.71 -21.56 0.72
N ASP A 692 18.66 -21.72 -0.09
CA ASP A 692 18.30 -20.77 -1.15
C ASP A 692 18.05 -19.37 -0.59
N TYR A 693 17.32 -19.28 0.54
CA TYR A 693 17.05 -18.01 1.20
C TYR A 693 18.33 -17.32 1.68
N LEU A 694 19.25 -18.06 2.32
CA LEU A 694 20.51 -17.51 2.80
C LEU A 694 21.43 -17.07 1.65
N GLN A 695 21.44 -17.81 0.54
CA GLN A 695 22.18 -17.43 -0.67
C GLN A 695 21.58 -16.18 -1.32
N TRP A 696 20.24 -16.10 -1.36
CA TRP A 696 19.54 -14.94 -1.87
C TRP A 696 19.85 -13.65 -1.06
N GLU A 697 19.84 -13.71 0.30
CA GLU A 697 20.21 -12.55 1.12
C GLU A 697 21.62 -12.05 0.76
N VAL A 698 22.61 -12.93 0.66
CA VAL A 698 24.00 -12.58 0.29
C VAL A 698 24.10 -11.99 -1.13
N ALA A 699 23.32 -12.51 -2.08
CA ALA A 699 23.33 -12.04 -3.47
C ALA A 699 22.77 -10.61 -3.63
N LEU A 700 22.01 -10.10 -2.66
CA LEU A 700 21.50 -8.73 -2.68
C LEU A 700 22.61 -7.66 -2.78
N VAL A 701 23.81 -7.95 -2.26
CA VAL A 701 24.97 -7.02 -2.33
C VAL A 701 25.28 -6.58 -3.75
N GLU A 702 25.32 -7.53 -4.69
CA GLU A 702 25.59 -7.21 -6.09
C GLU A 702 24.41 -6.50 -6.76
N GLN A 703 23.19 -6.81 -6.35
CA GLN A 703 22.00 -6.19 -6.89
C GLN A 703 21.86 -4.72 -6.45
N ILE A 704 22.08 -4.42 -5.16
CA ILE A 704 22.01 -3.05 -4.65
C ILE A 704 23.13 -2.15 -5.20
N ARG A 705 24.28 -2.68 -5.59
CA ARG A 705 25.35 -1.91 -6.23
C ARG A 705 24.95 -1.36 -7.60
N ARG A 706 24.07 -2.08 -8.32
CA ARG A 706 23.59 -1.68 -9.65
C ARG A 706 22.38 -0.77 -9.59
N ASP A 707 21.61 -0.82 -8.48
CA ASP A 707 20.37 -0.10 -8.36
C ASP A 707 20.57 1.26 -7.65
N PRO A 708 20.41 2.39 -8.36
CA PRO A 708 20.53 3.71 -7.76
C PRO A 708 19.40 4.05 -6.78
N ASP A 709 18.32 3.23 -6.70
CA ASP A 709 17.30 3.38 -5.68
C ASP A 709 17.77 2.89 -4.31
N CYS A 710 18.85 2.10 -4.26
CA CYS A 710 19.49 1.65 -3.02
C CYS A 710 20.49 2.69 -2.51
N ARG A 711 20.02 3.65 -1.72
CA ARG A 711 20.87 4.71 -1.14
C ARG A 711 20.90 4.59 0.38
N PHE A 712 21.84 3.81 0.89
CA PHE A 712 22.18 3.80 2.31
C PHE A 712 23.11 4.95 2.64
N ARG A 713 23.07 5.43 3.89
CA ARG A 713 23.91 6.53 4.36
C ARG A 713 25.00 5.98 5.23
N ASP A 714 26.23 6.28 4.87
CA ASP A 714 27.41 6.03 5.71
C ASP A 714 27.62 7.18 6.70
N PHE A 715 27.95 6.83 7.92
CA PHE A 715 28.26 7.78 8.97
C PHE A 715 29.70 7.55 9.44
N PRO A 716 30.45 8.59 9.82
CA PRO A 716 31.82 8.43 10.30
C PRO A 716 31.92 7.40 11.42
N ALA A 717 33.03 6.66 11.44
CA ALA A 717 33.37 5.79 12.56
C ALA A 717 33.42 6.60 13.86
N ALA A 718 33.10 5.97 15.00
CA ALA A 718 33.07 6.64 16.30
C ALA A 718 34.47 7.00 16.78
#